data_b4654dff808e031c4c823f7af748105e
#
_entry.id   b4654dff808e031c4c823f7af748105e
#
_cell.length_a   1.000
_cell.length_b   1.000
_cell.length_c   1.000
_cell.angle_alpha   90.00
_cell.angle_beta   90.00
_cell.angle_gamma   90.00
#
_symmetry.space_group_name_H-M   'P 1'
#
loop_
_entity.id
_entity.type
_entity.pdbx_description
1 polymer ?
#
loop_
_entity_poly.entity_id
_entity_poly.type
_entity_poly.pdbx_seq_one_letter_code
_entity_poly.pdbx_strand_id
1 'polypeptide(L)'
;MKYPLLIALVLAALGTVSPLGAQPWPTNGDFTRGGNPPAGWHVDPEGATKGEIRIVSGPSGTDRILELLPNARNTPSEKPLGIGQMIPPGPLRGYELAVSAKLAGDGGAVPVVGVAVLRRGGASDSIQIRPGGEPMATQVSQITVPDDPQIQGIILFLVAEGTRGTARFSSISVTPTRKVGASPTPALGKATASIPASVRIDASRVVRAIPRALFGTNIETIREANGLWEATNQRLDQQIVRLSKELNLGPVRFPGGVWADAYDWRDGVGPRAQRPSRPTHPGAEEKVRNLFGTDEALSFAKEIGSNLLITVNAASGTPQLAADWVRYVNGEEGKAPRNGRVDIWEVGNELYMEGDASGGHLTPERYAERFLAFSAAMRAADPSIKLAAIGLRNYGRYRLAARDDWNEVVLKKAGREIDFLAIHNAYAPIVADGKGIEPADVYAALLAAPLLIARNLKDTWRDVERFAPTRTGQIGLAITEWGPLYAIDPSSPWIDHVKTLGSALFVASTLKAFAEDPHVKVANFFKLNEASFMGWIGRSGSSWVETAPYLAFRMISTGMEPNLLAGSVETPSYNSKTVGFVDRVAGVPYVEALASQSSDGSRITVLLINKHLSSAADASVVLDGTTGVSAVTTRTLTGSAVDANTGTTLPRVPGLKWARQQQAGPLGRFHHGATGEVRIETASLTPATTLAVRVPPHSLTIVSFENVRR
;
A
#
# COMPACT_ATOMS: atom_id res chain seq x y z
N MET A 1 -1.10 -14.93 7.70
CA MET A 1 -1.18 -16.36 7.30
C MET A 1 -2.61 -16.83 7.47
N LYS A 2 -3.28 -17.36 6.42
CA LYS A 2 -4.68 -17.86 6.54
C LYS A 2 -4.81 -19.12 7.43
N TYR A 3 -3.69 -19.79 7.80
CA TYR A 3 -3.73 -21.11 8.44
C TYR A 3 -2.68 -21.30 9.56
N PRO A 4 -2.66 -20.48 10.62
CA PRO A 4 -1.64 -20.56 11.66
C PRO A 4 -1.69 -21.86 12.51
N LEU A 5 -2.83 -22.52 12.63
CA LEU A 5 -2.97 -23.75 13.43
C LEU A 5 -2.54 -25.01 12.69
N LEU A 6 -2.60 -25.07 11.36
CA LEU A 6 -2.01 -26.19 10.60
C LEU A 6 -0.50 -26.30 10.85
N ILE A 7 0.13 -25.15 11.11
CA ILE A 7 1.55 -25.04 11.47
C ILE A 7 1.82 -25.64 12.85
N ALA A 8 0.94 -25.48 13.82
CA ALA A 8 1.13 -25.96 15.19
C ALA A 8 1.02 -27.51 15.33
N LEU A 9 0.19 -28.16 14.53
CA LEU A 9 -0.03 -29.61 14.62
C LEU A 9 1.09 -30.44 13.99
N VAL A 10 1.72 -29.94 12.92
CA VAL A 10 2.89 -30.60 12.32
C VAL A 10 4.10 -30.55 13.26
N LEU A 11 4.18 -29.55 14.16
CA LEU A 11 5.21 -29.44 15.19
C LEU A 11 5.09 -30.52 16.32
N ALA A 12 3.87 -30.99 16.58
CA ALA A 12 3.62 -31.99 17.63
C ALA A 12 3.98 -33.45 17.20
N ALA A 13 4.19 -33.67 15.91
CA ALA A 13 4.48 -35.00 15.33
C ALA A 13 5.98 -35.30 15.14
N LEU A 14 6.89 -34.56 15.78
CA LEU A 14 8.33 -34.75 15.67
C LEU A 14 8.81 -35.97 16.47
N GLY A 15 8.66 -37.16 15.88
CA GLY A 15 9.39 -38.38 16.26
C GLY A 15 10.64 -38.52 15.40
N THR A 16 11.79 -38.62 16.05
CA THR A 16 13.16 -38.95 15.59
C THR A 16 13.47 -38.93 14.09
N VAL A 17 14.30 -38.00 13.69
CA VAL A 17 14.83 -37.87 12.33
C VAL A 17 16.06 -38.75 12.16
N SER A 18 16.04 -39.66 11.18
CA SER A 18 17.22 -40.42 10.74
C SER A 18 18.14 -39.56 9.86
N PRO A 19 19.47 -39.84 9.83
CA PRO A 19 20.42 -38.99 9.10
C PRO A 19 20.36 -39.16 7.59
N LEU A 20 20.73 -38.12 6.94
CA LEU A 20 20.56 -37.68 5.54
C LEU A 20 21.31 -38.54 4.50
N GLY A 21 20.56 -39.17 3.60
CA GLY A 21 20.91 -39.37 2.19
C GLY A 21 20.05 -38.43 1.31
N ALA A 22 20.49 -38.07 0.12
CA ALA A 22 19.80 -37.15 -0.79
C ALA A 22 18.39 -37.65 -1.17
N GLN A 23 17.40 -37.33 -0.35
CA GLN A 23 16.00 -37.63 -0.63
C GLN A 23 15.31 -36.40 -1.27
N PRO A 24 14.50 -36.61 -2.34
CA PRO A 24 13.70 -35.53 -2.89
C PRO A 24 12.65 -35.03 -1.86
N TRP A 25 12.48 -33.72 -1.78
CA TRP A 25 11.47 -33.10 -0.92
C TRP A 25 10.26 -32.66 -1.75
N PRO A 26 9.04 -32.73 -1.24
CA PRO A 26 8.62 -33.44 -0.03
C PRO A 26 8.79 -34.99 -0.18
N THR A 27 8.88 -35.70 0.91
CA THR A 27 8.83 -37.16 0.82
C THR A 27 7.47 -37.59 0.28
N ASN A 28 7.45 -38.44 -0.75
CA ASN A 28 6.23 -38.90 -1.37
C ASN A 28 5.38 -37.75 -2.01
N GLY A 29 6.03 -36.79 -2.67
CA GLY A 29 5.35 -35.71 -3.40
C GLY A 29 4.64 -36.17 -4.67
N ASP A 30 4.88 -37.39 -5.12
CA ASP A 30 4.19 -38.10 -6.20
C ASP A 30 3.00 -38.96 -5.73
N PHE A 31 2.76 -39.05 -4.40
CA PHE A 31 1.69 -39.78 -3.73
C PHE A 31 1.64 -41.29 -4.02
N THR A 32 2.77 -41.89 -4.39
CA THR A 32 2.83 -43.32 -4.78
C THR A 32 2.83 -44.28 -3.60
N ARG A 33 3.09 -43.77 -2.39
CA ARG A 33 3.22 -44.61 -1.17
C ARG A 33 2.15 -44.29 -0.13
N GLY A 34 1.55 -45.31 0.43
CA GLY A 34 0.61 -45.22 1.55
C GLY A 34 -0.84 -45.01 1.13
N GLY A 35 -1.70 -44.84 2.15
CA GLY A 35 -3.16 -44.68 2.02
C GLY A 35 -3.66 -43.24 2.06
N ASN A 36 -4.72 -42.96 2.82
CA ASN A 36 -5.31 -41.66 3.07
C ASN A 36 -5.14 -41.24 4.53
N PRO A 37 -4.29 -40.26 4.84
CA PRO A 37 -3.42 -39.49 3.94
C PRO A 37 -2.23 -40.28 3.39
N PRO A 38 -1.55 -39.78 2.33
CA PRO A 38 -0.34 -40.43 1.80
C PRO A 38 0.76 -40.53 2.84
N ALA A 39 1.63 -41.56 2.75
CA ALA A 39 2.73 -41.76 3.69
C ALA A 39 3.64 -40.49 3.76
N GLY A 40 3.91 -40.05 5.00
CA GLY A 40 4.70 -38.83 5.26
C GLY A 40 3.91 -37.54 5.28
N TRP A 41 2.61 -37.58 4.96
CA TRP A 41 1.71 -36.40 5.03
C TRP A 41 0.75 -36.52 6.22
N HIS A 42 0.46 -35.41 6.86
CA HIS A 42 -0.39 -35.32 8.04
C HIS A 42 -1.64 -34.50 7.73
N VAL A 43 -2.77 -34.86 8.29
CA VAL A 43 -4.04 -34.13 8.20
C VAL A 43 -4.41 -33.60 9.58
N ASP A 44 -4.91 -32.36 9.63
CA ASP A 44 -5.52 -31.83 10.84
C ASP A 44 -6.82 -32.59 11.14
N PRO A 45 -7.05 -33.11 12.36
CA PRO A 45 -8.28 -33.83 12.69
C PRO A 45 -9.56 -33.02 12.47
N GLU A 46 -9.54 -31.72 12.71
CA GLU A 46 -10.69 -30.83 12.46
C GLU A 46 -10.85 -30.58 10.96
N GLY A 47 -9.73 -30.34 10.24
CA GLY A 47 -9.72 -30.22 8.78
C GLY A 47 -10.27 -31.48 8.10
N ALA A 48 -9.98 -32.67 8.62
CA ALA A 48 -10.51 -33.94 8.12
C ALA A 48 -12.04 -34.03 8.14
N THR A 49 -12.71 -33.30 9.02
CA THR A 49 -14.20 -33.26 9.08
C THR A 49 -14.84 -32.44 7.97
N LYS A 50 -14.03 -31.66 7.22
CA LYS A 50 -14.47 -30.69 6.22
C LYS A 50 -14.52 -31.22 4.81
N GLY A 51 -14.29 -32.53 4.63
CA GLY A 51 -14.35 -33.17 3.33
C GLY A 51 -13.70 -34.53 3.30
N GLU A 52 -13.44 -35.03 2.10
CA GLU A 52 -12.79 -36.31 1.85
C GLU A 52 -11.41 -36.11 1.24
N ILE A 53 -10.47 -36.98 1.60
CA ILE A 53 -9.11 -37.05 1.07
C ILE A 53 -8.96 -38.39 0.39
N ARG A 54 -8.56 -38.42 -0.89
CA ARG A 54 -8.33 -39.67 -1.59
C ARG A 54 -7.22 -39.59 -2.62
N ILE A 55 -6.65 -40.71 -2.99
CA ILE A 55 -5.65 -40.85 -4.05
C ILE A 55 -6.25 -41.65 -5.18
N VAL A 56 -6.20 -41.10 -6.39
CA VAL A 56 -6.70 -41.72 -7.61
C VAL A 56 -5.56 -41.90 -8.62
N SER A 57 -5.75 -42.82 -9.58
CA SER A 57 -4.82 -42.93 -10.71
C SER A 57 -5.07 -41.81 -11.72
N GLY A 58 -4.01 -41.18 -12.20
CA GLY A 58 -4.07 -40.21 -13.26
C GLY A 58 -4.32 -40.82 -14.64
N PRO A 59 -4.47 -40.00 -15.70
CA PRO A 59 -4.77 -40.45 -17.06
C PRO A 59 -3.75 -41.43 -17.65
N SER A 60 -2.46 -41.37 -17.24
CA SER A 60 -1.40 -42.24 -17.67
C SER A 60 -1.46 -43.65 -17.03
N GLY A 61 -2.30 -43.81 -15.98
CA GLY A 61 -2.35 -45.03 -15.15
C GLY A 61 -1.17 -45.21 -14.19
N THR A 62 -0.06 -44.52 -14.42
CA THR A 62 1.14 -44.54 -13.57
C THR A 62 1.20 -43.39 -12.59
N ASP A 63 0.61 -42.26 -12.94
CA ASP A 63 0.58 -41.07 -12.10
C ASP A 63 -0.46 -41.19 -10.98
N ARG A 64 -0.16 -40.63 -9.83
CA ARG A 64 -1.07 -40.54 -8.68
C ARG A 64 -1.48 -39.10 -8.47
N ILE A 65 -2.76 -38.92 -8.21
CA ILE A 65 -3.36 -37.61 -7.96
C ILE A 65 -3.98 -37.64 -6.56
N LEU A 66 -3.59 -36.70 -5.73
CA LEU A 66 -4.30 -36.40 -4.49
C LEU A 66 -5.52 -35.55 -4.82
N GLU A 67 -6.70 -35.99 -4.40
CA GLU A 67 -7.94 -35.25 -4.46
C GLU A 67 -8.40 -34.86 -3.06
N LEU A 68 -8.71 -33.59 -2.89
CA LEU A 68 -9.40 -33.04 -1.72
C LEU A 68 -10.81 -32.63 -2.16
N LEU A 69 -11.83 -33.20 -1.53
CA LEU A 69 -13.24 -32.97 -1.85
C LEU A 69 -13.89 -32.21 -0.68
N PRO A 70 -13.88 -30.89 -0.68
CA PRO A 70 -14.45 -30.10 0.40
C PRO A 70 -15.97 -30.25 0.49
N ASN A 71 -16.52 -30.23 1.70
CA ASN A 71 -17.94 -30.19 1.99
C ASN A 71 -18.39 -28.82 2.50
N ALA A 72 -19.68 -28.64 2.79
CA ALA A 72 -20.26 -27.37 3.23
C ALA A 72 -19.63 -26.81 4.56
N ARG A 73 -18.90 -27.62 5.32
CA ARG A 73 -18.18 -27.18 6.52
C ARG A 73 -16.82 -26.58 6.21
N ASN A 74 -16.32 -26.74 4.98
CA ASN A 74 -15.02 -26.17 4.57
C ASN A 74 -15.13 -24.70 4.20
N THR A 75 -15.61 -23.90 5.13
CA THR A 75 -15.63 -22.44 5.01
C THR A 75 -14.23 -21.87 5.25
N PRO A 76 -13.93 -20.62 4.82
CA PRO A 76 -12.67 -19.97 5.16
C PRO A 76 -12.42 -20.00 6.65
N SER A 77 -11.41 -20.76 7.08
CA SER A 77 -11.08 -20.98 8.49
C SER A 77 -9.58 -21.26 8.64
N GLU A 78 -9.11 -21.26 9.88
CA GLU A 78 -7.72 -21.57 10.22
C GLU A 78 -7.32 -23.03 9.95
N LYS A 79 -8.31 -23.93 9.82
CA LYS A 79 -8.12 -25.36 9.63
C LYS A 79 -8.96 -25.86 8.45
N PRO A 80 -8.55 -25.57 7.20
CA PRO A 80 -9.25 -26.07 6.01
C PRO A 80 -9.02 -27.56 5.79
N LEU A 81 -9.80 -28.15 4.85
CA LEU A 81 -9.48 -29.48 4.33
C LEU A 81 -8.10 -29.47 3.66
N GLY A 82 -7.18 -30.25 4.17
CA GLY A 82 -5.82 -30.29 3.61
C GLY A 82 -4.89 -31.24 4.32
N ILE A 83 -3.70 -31.41 3.75
CA ILE A 83 -2.60 -32.20 4.31
C ILE A 83 -1.32 -31.37 4.34
N GLY A 84 -0.44 -31.68 5.27
CA GLY A 84 0.84 -30.97 5.42
C GLY A 84 2.02 -31.89 5.69
N GLN A 85 3.21 -31.40 5.36
CA GLN A 85 4.47 -32.05 5.66
C GLN A 85 5.50 -31.05 6.14
N MET A 86 6.28 -31.41 7.17
CA MET A 86 7.43 -30.64 7.61
C MET A 86 8.71 -31.16 6.94
N ILE A 87 9.48 -30.23 6.39
CA ILE A 87 10.78 -30.45 5.79
C ILE A 87 11.85 -29.92 6.77
N PRO A 88 12.84 -30.69 7.17
CA PRO A 88 13.94 -30.22 8.01
C PRO A 88 14.73 -29.11 7.34
N PRO A 89 15.14 -28.07 8.07
CA PRO A 89 15.76 -26.90 7.44
C PRO A 89 17.24 -27.10 7.08
N GLY A 90 17.91 -28.07 7.72
CA GLY A 90 19.38 -28.21 7.67
C GLY A 90 20.00 -28.12 6.27
N PRO A 91 19.59 -28.94 5.31
CA PRO A 91 20.19 -28.95 3.97
C PRO A 91 19.66 -27.79 3.08
N LEU A 92 18.64 -27.08 3.51
CA LEU A 92 17.94 -26.05 2.72
C LEU A 92 18.20 -24.63 3.21
N ARG A 93 18.88 -24.47 4.35
CA ARG A 93 19.29 -23.15 4.83
C ARG A 93 20.25 -22.48 3.87
N GLY A 94 20.05 -21.18 3.64
CA GLY A 94 20.87 -20.39 2.74
C GLY A 94 20.59 -20.67 1.26
N TYR A 95 19.45 -21.29 0.93
CA TYR A 95 19.08 -21.57 -0.46
C TYR A 95 17.79 -20.87 -0.87
N GLU A 96 17.73 -20.48 -2.12
CA GLU A 96 16.48 -20.21 -2.83
C GLU A 96 15.96 -21.56 -3.34
N LEU A 97 14.68 -21.83 -3.05
CA LEU A 97 14.02 -23.09 -3.40
C LEU A 97 13.00 -22.85 -4.49
N ALA A 98 13.01 -23.66 -5.55
CA ALA A 98 11.89 -23.76 -6.48
C ALA A 98 10.88 -24.78 -5.92
N VAL A 99 9.64 -24.34 -5.77
CA VAL A 99 8.52 -25.23 -5.41
C VAL A 99 7.68 -25.41 -6.65
N SER A 100 7.51 -26.64 -7.10
CA SER A 100 6.67 -26.94 -8.25
C SER A 100 5.51 -27.87 -7.88
N ALA A 101 4.38 -27.69 -8.56
CA ALA A 101 3.17 -28.47 -8.36
C ALA A 101 2.32 -28.49 -9.63
N LYS A 102 1.61 -29.59 -9.87
CA LYS A 102 0.52 -29.63 -10.85
C LYS A 102 -0.81 -29.54 -10.13
N LEU A 103 -1.65 -28.60 -10.54
CA LEU A 103 -2.88 -28.22 -9.85
C LEU A 103 -4.07 -28.15 -10.81
N ALA A 104 -5.22 -28.67 -10.38
CA ALA A 104 -6.50 -28.43 -11.06
C ALA A 104 -7.65 -28.41 -10.04
N GLY A 105 -8.64 -27.58 -10.27
CA GLY A 105 -9.86 -27.52 -9.47
C GLY A 105 -11.10 -27.54 -10.33
N ASP A 106 -12.17 -28.12 -9.83
CA ASP A 106 -13.49 -28.10 -10.46
C ASP A 106 -14.60 -27.89 -9.44
N GLY A 107 -15.80 -27.61 -9.91
CA GLY A 107 -17.01 -27.54 -9.09
C GLY A 107 -16.98 -26.47 -7.99
N GLY A 108 -16.01 -25.56 -8.01
CA GLY A 108 -15.84 -24.50 -7.01
C GLY A 108 -14.74 -24.78 -5.98
N ALA A 109 -14.04 -25.91 -6.07
CA ALA A 109 -12.84 -26.17 -5.26
C ALA A 109 -11.60 -25.54 -5.92
N VAL A 110 -10.80 -24.82 -5.14
CA VAL A 110 -9.52 -24.25 -5.57
C VAL A 110 -8.38 -24.91 -4.85
N PRO A 111 -7.48 -25.65 -5.55
CA PRO A 111 -6.29 -26.21 -4.93
C PRO A 111 -5.28 -25.11 -4.62
N VAL A 112 -4.67 -25.16 -3.43
CA VAL A 112 -3.62 -24.24 -3.01
C VAL A 112 -2.46 -25.02 -2.43
N VAL A 113 -1.26 -24.80 -2.94
CA VAL A 113 -0.01 -25.26 -2.32
C VAL A 113 0.58 -24.10 -1.55
N GLY A 114 0.74 -24.25 -0.26
CA GLY A 114 1.40 -23.28 0.59
C GLY A 114 2.74 -23.79 1.10
N VAL A 115 3.73 -22.92 1.14
CA VAL A 115 5.04 -23.21 1.75
C VAL A 115 5.37 -22.09 2.73
N ALA A 116 5.76 -22.46 3.95
CA ALA A 116 6.16 -21.48 4.95
C ALA A 116 7.49 -21.89 5.59
N VAL A 117 8.38 -20.92 5.74
CA VAL A 117 9.64 -21.06 6.48
C VAL A 117 9.36 -20.74 7.95
N LEU A 118 9.57 -21.71 8.84
CA LEU A 118 9.33 -21.54 10.27
C LEU A 118 10.59 -21.05 10.96
N ARG A 119 10.45 -20.03 11.77
CA ARG A 119 11.44 -19.50 12.68
C ARG A 119 10.97 -19.68 14.13
N ARG A 120 11.89 -19.67 15.08
CA ARG A 120 11.52 -19.65 16.50
C ARG A 120 10.63 -18.42 16.79
N GLY A 121 9.34 -18.65 17.07
CA GLY A 121 8.35 -17.61 17.29
C GLY A 121 7.34 -17.39 16.16
N GLY A 122 7.42 -18.15 15.07
CA GLY A 122 6.42 -18.11 13.98
C GLY A 122 7.00 -18.32 12.59
N ALA A 123 6.17 -18.15 11.55
CA ALA A 123 6.64 -18.22 10.17
C ALA A 123 7.34 -16.92 9.76
N SER A 124 8.52 -17.04 9.16
CA SER A 124 9.31 -15.89 8.70
C SER A 124 9.04 -15.52 7.23
N ASP A 125 8.63 -16.50 6.41
CA ASP A 125 8.31 -16.30 5.00
C ASP A 125 7.30 -17.36 4.53
N SER A 126 6.47 -17.04 3.55
CA SER A 126 5.55 -18.01 2.97
C SER A 126 5.15 -17.61 1.54
N ILE A 127 4.86 -18.62 0.73
CA ILE A 127 4.31 -18.48 -0.62
C ILE A 127 3.06 -19.36 -0.77
N GLN A 128 2.22 -19.01 -1.74
CA GLN A 128 1.12 -19.83 -2.18
C GLN A 128 1.18 -19.99 -3.70
N ILE A 129 0.95 -21.21 -4.16
CA ILE A 129 0.82 -21.55 -5.58
C ILE A 129 -0.64 -21.90 -5.81
N ARG A 130 -1.24 -21.26 -6.79
CA ARG A 130 -2.64 -21.45 -7.22
C ARG A 130 -2.69 -21.86 -8.66
N PRO A 131 -3.78 -22.50 -9.14
CA PRO A 131 -3.93 -22.83 -10.55
C PRO A 131 -3.76 -21.59 -11.42
N GLY A 132 -2.98 -21.73 -12.49
CA GLY A 132 -2.81 -20.70 -13.53
C GLY A 132 -2.71 -21.37 -14.89
N GLY A 133 -3.50 -20.94 -15.87
CA GLY A 133 -3.48 -21.52 -17.21
C GLY A 133 -4.18 -22.89 -17.32
N GLU A 134 -3.59 -23.80 -18.09
CA GLU A 134 -4.13 -25.12 -18.36
C GLU A 134 -4.22 -25.99 -17.10
N PRO A 135 -5.30 -26.78 -16.90
CA PRO A 135 -5.44 -27.69 -15.80
C PRO A 135 -4.29 -28.73 -15.75
N MET A 136 -3.76 -28.95 -14.54
CA MET A 136 -2.60 -29.86 -14.30
C MET A 136 -1.30 -29.44 -15.01
N ALA A 137 -1.19 -28.20 -15.50
CA ALA A 137 0.09 -27.62 -15.90
C ALA A 137 0.98 -27.39 -14.68
N THR A 138 2.29 -27.57 -14.87
CA THR A 138 3.25 -27.34 -13.78
C THR A 138 3.32 -25.85 -13.43
N GLN A 139 2.98 -25.52 -12.20
CA GLN A 139 3.18 -24.20 -11.61
C GLN A 139 4.48 -24.22 -10.80
N VAL A 140 5.25 -23.12 -10.89
CA VAL A 140 6.51 -22.99 -10.14
C VAL A 140 6.52 -21.66 -9.41
N SER A 141 6.94 -21.67 -8.15
CA SER A 141 7.19 -20.48 -7.36
C SER A 141 8.49 -20.63 -6.58
N GLN A 142 9.04 -19.51 -6.11
CA GLN A 142 10.31 -19.50 -5.39
C GLN A 142 10.13 -18.98 -3.98
N ILE A 143 10.85 -19.59 -3.03
CA ILE A 143 10.94 -19.14 -1.63
C ILE A 143 12.39 -19.18 -1.18
N THR A 144 12.80 -18.17 -0.42
CA THR A 144 14.15 -18.15 0.17
C THR A 144 14.11 -18.70 1.57
N VAL A 145 15.02 -19.64 1.88
CA VAL A 145 15.31 -20.10 3.24
C VAL A 145 16.56 -19.38 3.70
N PRO A 146 16.47 -18.43 4.63
CA PRO A 146 17.64 -17.72 5.13
C PRO A 146 18.68 -18.66 5.75
N ASP A 147 19.95 -18.29 5.69
CA ASP A 147 21.01 -18.98 6.47
C ASP A 147 20.98 -18.46 7.92
N ASP A 148 19.97 -18.90 8.65
CA ASP A 148 19.66 -18.46 10.00
C ASP A 148 19.44 -19.69 10.90
N PRO A 149 20.24 -19.84 11.97
CA PRO A 149 20.12 -20.95 12.92
C PRO A 149 18.76 -20.99 13.65
N GLN A 150 18.00 -19.91 13.66
CA GLN A 150 16.65 -19.88 14.24
C GLN A 150 15.58 -20.51 13.35
N ILE A 151 15.90 -20.87 12.09
CA ILE A 151 14.96 -21.58 11.23
C ILE A 151 14.77 -23.01 11.77
N GLN A 152 13.52 -23.34 12.11
CA GLN A 152 13.12 -24.61 12.69
C GLN A 152 12.63 -25.63 11.66
N GLY A 153 12.13 -25.16 10.53
CA GLY A 153 11.59 -26.03 9.49
C GLY A 153 10.99 -25.26 8.31
N ILE A 154 10.59 -26.04 7.32
CA ILE A 154 9.80 -25.57 6.20
C ILE A 154 8.52 -26.39 6.21
N ILE A 155 7.36 -25.78 6.28
CA ILE A 155 6.08 -26.47 6.16
C ILE A 155 5.58 -26.33 4.73
N LEU A 156 5.24 -27.46 4.15
CA LEU A 156 4.52 -27.58 2.90
C LEU A 156 3.11 -28.07 3.22
N PHE A 157 2.09 -27.39 2.71
CA PHE A 157 0.70 -27.81 2.88
C PHE A 157 -0.08 -27.69 1.57
N LEU A 158 -1.00 -28.65 1.38
CA LEU A 158 -1.91 -28.73 0.25
C LEU A 158 -3.32 -28.60 0.81
N VAL A 159 -4.06 -27.59 0.37
CA VAL A 159 -5.41 -27.34 0.88
C VAL A 159 -6.40 -27.11 -0.26
N ALA A 160 -7.66 -27.46 -0.02
CA ALA A 160 -8.78 -27.12 -0.87
C ALA A 160 -9.50 -25.91 -0.29
N GLU A 161 -9.60 -24.82 -1.04
CA GLU A 161 -10.54 -23.74 -0.77
C GLU A 161 -11.86 -24.03 -1.46
N GLY A 162 -12.98 -23.57 -0.88
CA GLY A 162 -14.32 -23.82 -1.38
C GLY A 162 -15.08 -24.84 -0.53
N THR A 163 -16.38 -24.96 -0.79
CA THR A 163 -17.29 -25.82 -0.01
C THR A 163 -17.86 -27.00 -0.82
N ARG A 164 -17.40 -27.16 -2.05
CA ARG A 164 -17.82 -28.24 -3.00
C ARG A 164 -16.80 -28.36 -4.13
N GLY A 165 -16.91 -29.44 -4.90
CA GLY A 165 -16.00 -29.70 -6.03
C GLY A 165 -14.77 -30.51 -5.64
N THR A 166 -13.76 -30.54 -6.49
CA THR A 166 -12.55 -31.35 -6.29
C THR A 166 -11.31 -30.49 -6.54
N ALA A 167 -10.41 -30.43 -5.56
CA ALA A 167 -9.07 -29.86 -5.70
C ALA A 167 -8.05 -30.98 -5.92
N ARG A 168 -7.29 -30.94 -7.01
CA ARG A 168 -6.34 -31.95 -7.44
C ARG A 168 -4.92 -31.47 -7.37
N PHE A 169 -4.01 -32.35 -6.88
CA PHE A 169 -2.60 -32.10 -6.72
C PHE A 169 -1.79 -33.29 -7.24
N SER A 170 -0.69 -33.02 -7.96
CA SER A 170 0.24 -34.03 -8.42
C SER A 170 1.64 -33.47 -8.57
N SER A 171 2.66 -34.31 -8.51
CA SER A 171 4.06 -33.98 -8.79
C SER A 171 4.57 -32.79 -7.99
N ILE A 172 4.38 -32.82 -6.67
CA ILE A 172 4.88 -31.78 -5.77
C ILE A 172 6.38 -31.95 -5.55
N SER A 173 7.16 -30.90 -5.79
CA SER A 173 8.60 -30.93 -5.51
C SER A 173 9.12 -29.61 -4.92
N VAL A 174 10.16 -29.70 -4.10
CA VAL A 174 10.91 -28.59 -3.53
C VAL A 174 12.37 -28.82 -3.83
N THR A 175 12.97 -27.97 -4.65
CA THR A 175 14.34 -28.15 -5.15
C THR A 175 15.17 -26.90 -4.85
N PRO A 176 16.36 -27.03 -4.21
CA PRO A 176 17.28 -25.91 -4.08
C PRO A 176 17.80 -25.50 -5.46
N THR A 177 17.68 -24.21 -5.77
CA THR A 177 18.07 -23.66 -7.07
C THR A 177 19.34 -22.83 -7.01
N ARG A 178 19.50 -22.07 -5.94
CA ARG A 178 20.65 -21.19 -5.78
C ARG A 178 20.99 -21.01 -4.31
N LYS A 179 22.29 -21.10 -3.96
CA LYS A 179 22.76 -20.69 -2.64
C LYS A 179 22.65 -19.18 -2.51
N VAL A 180 21.88 -18.73 -1.55
CA VAL A 180 21.76 -17.30 -1.28
C VAL A 180 22.96 -16.93 -0.41
N GLY A 181 23.92 -16.23 -1.00
CA GLY A 181 24.95 -15.55 -0.21
C GLY A 181 24.26 -14.58 0.74
N ALA A 182 24.82 -14.39 1.92
CA ALA A 182 24.31 -13.39 2.85
C ALA A 182 24.13 -12.08 2.09
N SER A 183 22.88 -11.65 1.83
CA SER A 183 22.63 -10.33 1.29
C SER A 183 23.18 -9.33 2.29
N PRO A 184 24.00 -8.37 1.88
CA PRO A 184 24.43 -7.34 2.82
C PRO A 184 23.20 -6.64 3.34
N THR A 185 22.85 -6.90 4.60
CA THR A 185 21.88 -6.10 5.33
C THR A 185 22.46 -4.70 5.38
N PRO A 186 21.72 -3.64 4.99
CA PRO A 186 22.21 -2.29 5.16
C PRO A 186 22.47 -2.08 6.65
N ALA A 187 23.72 -2.03 7.05
CA ALA A 187 24.07 -1.83 8.44
C ALA A 187 23.69 -0.41 8.86
N LEU A 188 22.94 -0.26 9.94
CA LEU A 188 22.87 0.98 10.72
C LEU A 188 24.22 1.18 11.43
N GLY A 189 25.29 1.39 10.68
CA GLY A 189 26.64 1.48 11.21
C GLY A 189 27.54 2.30 10.31
N LYS A 190 28.67 2.78 10.85
CA LYS A 190 29.70 3.68 10.31
C LYS A 190 29.61 4.01 8.83
N ALA A 191 29.68 5.30 8.48
CA ALA A 191 29.73 5.79 7.10
C ALA A 191 30.69 4.94 6.26
N THR A 192 30.12 4.20 5.33
CA THR A 192 30.87 3.50 4.26
C THR A 192 31.25 4.50 3.18
N ALA A 193 32.11 4.12 2.23
CA ALA A 193 32.43 4.95 1.09
C ALA A 193 31.15 5.43 0.40
N SER A 194 31.17 6.64 -0.20
CA SER A 194 30.03 7.18 -0.94
C SER A 194 29.67 6.28 -2.10
N ILE A 195 28.38 6.21 -2.44
CA ILE A 195 27.90 5.45 -3.59
C ILE A 195 27.83 6.34 -4.83
N PRO A 196 28.30 5.88 -6.00
CA PRO A 196 28.20 6.66 -7.22
C PRO A 196 26.76 6.68 -7.74
N ALA A 197 26.35 7.82 -8.33
CA ALA A 197 25.14 7.94 -9.10
C ALA A 197 25.35 8.82 -10.32
N SER A 198 24.97 8.33 -11.49
CA SER A 198 24.94 9.12 -12.73
C SER A 198 23.51 9.43 -13.11
N VAL A 199 23.17 10.71 -13.15
CA VAL A 199 21.81 11.22 -13.42
C VAL A 199 21.86 12.05 -14.68
N ARG A 200 21.17 11.62 -15.72
CA ARG A 200 21.08 12.33 -17.00
C ARG A 200 19.65 12.76 -17.26
N ILE A 201 19.44 14.04 -17.55
CA ILE A 201 18.15 14.65 -17.81
C ILE A 201 18.16 15.24 -19.21
N ASP A 202 17.26 14.81 -20.05
CA ASP A 202 17.02 15.39 -21.36
C ASP A 202 16.09 16.62 -21.23
N ALA A 203 16.67 17.80 -21.14
CA ALA A 203 15.95 19.05 -20.98
C ALA A 203 15.04 19.40 -22.18
N SER A 204 15.30 18.80 -23.36
CA SER A 204 14.51 19.03 -24.57
C SER A 204 13.24 18.18 -24.63
N ARG A 205 13.16 17.09 -23.81
CA ARG A 205 12.12 16.07 -23.92
C ARG A 205 11.14 16.13 -22.75
N VAL A 206 10.04 16.84 -22.93
CA VAL A 206 8.88 16.75 -22.04
C VAL A 206 8.15 15.43 -22.27
N VAL A 207 7.98 14.66 -21.20
CA VAL A 207 7.26 13.38 -21.23
C VAL A 207 5.75 13.62 -21.10
N ARG A 208 5.36 14.45 -20.12
CA ARG A 208 3.95 14.78 -19.83
C ARG A 208 3.85 15.96 -18.87
N ALA A 209 2.64 16.51 -18.77
CA ALA A 209 2.30 17.39 -17.66
C ALA A 209 2.08 16.57 -16.37
N ILE A 210 2.51 17.10 -15.23
CA ILE A 210 2.28 16.57 -13.89
C ILE A 210 0.98 17.18 -13.37
N PRO A 211 -0.12 16.42 -13.20
CA PRO A 211 -1.36 16.99 -12.68
C PRO A 211 -1.19 17.46 -11.23
N ARG A 212 -1.64 18.68 -10.92
CA ARG A 212 -1.70 19.16 -9.52
C ARG A 212 -2.54 18.23 -8.64
N ALA A 213 -3.51 17.54 -9.20
CA ALA A 213 -4.36 16.60 -8.48
C ALA A 213 -3.61 15.36 -7.94
N LEU A 214 -2.33 15.16 -8.29
CA LEU A 214 -1.45 14.16 -7.61
C LEU A 214 -1.08 14.56 -6.17
N PHE A 215 -1.30 15.79 -5.79
CA PHE A 215 -0.93 16.34 -4.48
C PHE A 215 -2.14 16.53 -3.57
N GLY A 216 -3.14 15.63 -3.64
CA GLY A 216 -4.32 15.66 -2.79
C GLY A 216 -4.09 15.00 -1.42
N THR A 217 -5.09 15.14 -0.55
CA THR A 217 -5.10 14.58 0.80
C THR A 217 -6.47 14.07 1.20
N ASN A 218 -6.56 13.37 2.33
CA ASN A 218 -7.80 12.96 2.97
C ASN A 218 -8.06 13.75 4.25
N ILE A 219 -9.31 14.08 4.52
CA ILE A 219 -9.84 14.52 5.81
C ILE A 219 -11.08 13.71 6.16
N GLU A 220 -11.33 13.53 7.44
CA GLU A 220 -12.45 12.74 7.95
C GLU A 220 -13.43 13.63 8.72
N THR A 221 -14.66 13.14 8.93
CA THR A 221 -15.69 13.87 9.72
C THR A 221 -15.56 13.69 11.22
N ILE A 222 -14.92 12.60 11.66
CA ILE A 222 -14.86 12.19 13.06
C ILE A 222 -13.93 13.08 13.89
N ARG A 223 -14.22 13.14 15.19
CA ARG A 223 -13.38 13.87 16.16
C ARG A 223 -13.06 15.29 15.70
N GLU A 224 -14.10 16.01 15.23
CA GLU A 224 -13.99 17.36 14.70
C GLU A 224 -12.93 17.42 13.57
N ALA A 225 -13.03 16.50 12.63
CA ALA A 225 -12.03 16.30 11.55
C ALA A 225 -10.60 16.12 12.10
N ASN A 226 -10.44 15.24 13.11
CA ASN A 226 -9.17 14.99 13.80
C ASN A 226 -8.51 16.27 14.36
N GLY A 227 -9.31 17.25 14.79
CA GLY A 227 -8.88 18.50 15.36
C GLY A 227 -8.76 19.66 14.37
N LEU A 228 -9.14 19.48 13.11
CA LEU A 228 -9.24 20.58 12.14
C LEU A 228 -10.33 21.58 12.52
N TRP A 229 -11.35 21.14 13.27
CA TRP A 229 -12.43 21.97 13.76
C TRP A 229 -12.29 22.22 15.28
N GLU A 230 -12.16 23.48 15.66
CA GLU A 230 -12.21 23.91 17.06
C GLU A 230 -13.66 24.01 17.54
N ALA A 231 -14.20 22.98 18.17
CA ALA A 231 -15.60 22.94 18.61
C ALA A 231 -15.98 24.10 19.57
N THR A 232 -15.08 24.49 20.48
CA THR A 232 -15.29 25.62 21.41
C THR A 232 -15.41 26.95 20.69
N ASN A 233 -14.53 27.20 19.73
CA ASN A 233 -14.47 28.48 18.99
C ASN A 233 -15.32 28.46 17.72
N GLN A 234 -15.89 27.32 17.38
CA GLN A 234 -16.70 27.09 16.16
C GLN A 234 -16.04 27.59 14.87
N ARG A 235 -14.77 27.28 14.70
CA ARG A 235 -13.95 27.68 13.56
C ARG A 235 -12.93 26.60 13.19
N LEU A 236 -12.33 26.73 12.03
CA LEU A 236 -11.18 25.95 11.62
C LEU A 236 -9.96 26.27 12.49
N ASP A 237 -9.19 25.24 12.85
CA ASP A 237 -7.89 25.42 13.52
C ASP A 237 -6.91 26.12 12.59
N GLN A 238 -6.47 27.31 12.98
CA GLN A 238 -5.67 28.17 12.13
C GLN A 238 -4.23 27.68 11.94
N GLN A 239 -3.72 26.83 12.84
CA GLN A 239 -2.41 26.20 12.64
C GLN A 239 -2.50 25.13 11.53
N ILE A 240 -3.54 24.29 11.54
CA ILE A 240 -3.76 23.28 10.49
C ILE A 240 -4.02 23.98 9.16
N VAL A 241 -4.86 25.02 9.12
CA VAL A 241 -5.12 25.79 7.89
C VAL A 241 -3.85 26.39 7.31
N ARG A 242 -3.01 27.04 8.14
CA ARG A 242 -1.73 27.59 7.70
C ARG A 242 -0.82 26.50 7.12
N LEU A 243 -0.63 25.41 7.84
CA LEU A 243 0.19 24.28 7.37
C LEU A 243 -0.38 23.67 6.08
N SER A 244 -1.70 23.58 5.94
CA SER A 244 -2.33 23.06 4.73
C SER A 244 -2.10 23.96 3.51
N LYS A 245 -2.13 25.30 3.68
CA LYS A 245 -1.81 26.27 2.60
C LYS A 245 -0.39 26.10 2.06
N GLU A 246 0.55 25.76 2.93
CA GLU A 246 1.95 25.55 2.54
C GLU A 246 2.18 24.30 1.66
N LEU A 247 1.23 23.36 1.65
CA LEU A 247 1.35 22.09 0.89
C LEU A 247 0.97 22.23 -0.59
N ASN A 248 0.40 23.36 -1.04
CA ASN A 248 -0.10 23.53 -2.41
C ASN A 248 -0.99 22.35 -2.84
N LEU A 249 -1.97 22.00 -2.00
CA LEU A 249 -2.78 20.80 -2.16
C LEU A 249 -3.60 20.78 -3.45
N GLY A 250 -3.68 19.61 -4.08
CA GLY A 250 -4.71 19.19 -5.01
C GLY A 250 -6.04 18.93 -4.26
N PRO A 251 -6.92 18.04 -4.78
CA PRO A 251 -8.23 17.82 -4.18
C PRO A 251 -8.12 17.22 -2.77
N VAL A 252 -9.02 17.67 -1.88
CA VAL A 252 -9.18 17.11 -0.53
C VAL A 252 -10.33 16.11 -0.56
N ARG A 253 -10.05 14.84 -0.29
CA ARG A 253 -11.06 13.78 -0.23
C ARG A 253 -11.79 13.82 1.11
N PHE A 254 -13.13 13.81 1.06
CA PHE A 254 -14.05 13.94 2.19
C PHE A 254 -15.31 13.07 1.97
N PRO A 255 -15.94 12.45 2.96
CA PRO A 255 -15.57 12.40 4.38
C PRO A 255 -14.44 11.40 4.70
N GLY A 256 -13.95 10.68 3.71
CA GLY A 256 -12.80 9.79 3.75
C GLY A 256 -12.98 8.49 4.56
N GLY A 257 -12.24 7.45 4.15
CA GLY A 257 -12.15 6.18 4.84
C GLY A 257 -13.48 5.44 5.03
N VAL A 258 -13.48 4.47 5.93
CA VAL A 258 -14.65 3.64 6.27
C VAL A 258 -15.85 4.45 6.78
N TRP A 259 -15.61 5.66 7.26
CA TRP A 259 -16.68 6.55 7.74
C TRP A 259 -17.63 6.96 6.61
N ALA A 260 -17.15 7.05 5.36
CA ALA A 260 -17.96 7.38 4.19
C ALA A 260 -19.13 6.41 3.99
N ASP A 261 -18.92 5.12 4.27
CA ASP A 261 -19.90 4.07 4.02
C ASP A 261 -21.05 4.01 5.04
N ALA A 262 -20.94 4.76 6.15
CA ALA A 262 -22.00 4.96 7.13
C ALA A 262 -22.50 6.41 7.18
N TYR A 263 -21.97 7.30 6.34
CA TYR A 263 -22.19 8.73 6.43
C TYR A 263 -23.48 9.16 5.73
N ASP A 264 -24.41 9.77 6.49
CA ASP A 264 -25.50 10.58 5.93
C ASP A 264 -25.08 12.06 5.99
N TRP A 265 -24.80 12.66 4.86
CA TRP A 265 -24.31 14.02 4.77
C TRP A 265 -25.27 15.06 5.38
N ARG A 266 -26.58 14.76 5.43
CA ARG A 266 -27.59 15.61 6.03
C ARG A 266 -27.41 15.80 7.54
N ASP A 267 -26.82 14.79 8.21
CA ASP A 267 -26.46 14.88 9.63
C ASP A 267 -25.34 15.89 9.90
N GLY A 268 -24.60 16.30 8.86
CA GLY A 268 -23.49 17.26 8.92
C GLY A 268 -23.84 18.66 8.43
N VAL A 269 -25.11 19.00 8.18
CA VAL A 269 -25.52 20.31 7.70
C VAL A 269 -26.49 21.01 8.64
N GLY A 270 -26.67 22.32 8.47
CA GLY A 270 -27.53 23.13 9.33
C GLY A 270 -26.90 23.47 10.70
N PRO A 271 -27.69 24.03 11.64
CA PRO A 271 -27.19 24.46 12.94
C PRO A 271 -26.57 23.29 13.74
N ARG A 272 -25.31 23.39 14.15
CA ARG A 272 -24.55 22.31 14.79
C ARG A 272 -25.18 21.75 16.06
N ALA A 273 -25.83 22.62 16.86
CA ALA A 273 -26.51 22.21 18.06
C ALA A 273 -27.70 21.26 17.80
N GLN A 274 -28.27 21.30 16.60
CA GLN A 274 -29.42 20.50 16.17
C GLN A 274 -29.02 19.25 15.40
N ARG A 275 -27.73 19.09 15.01
CA ARG A 275 -27.25 17.91 14.29
C ARG A 275 -27.39 16.67 15.15
N PRO A 276 -27.86 15.52 14.62
CA PRO A 276 -28.04 14.30 15.41
C PRO A 276 -26.71 13.67 15.84
N SER A 277 -26.73 12.93 16.92
CA SER A 277 -25.62 12.04 17.30
C SER A 277 -25.85 10.66 16.71
N ARG A 278 -24.87 10.16 15.96
CA ARG A 278 -24.90 8.85 15.29
C ARG A 278 -23.73 7.98 15.74
N PRO A 279 -23.85 6.65 15.67
CA PRO A 279 -22.69 5.76 15.79
C PRO A 279 -21.59 6.15 14.80
N THR A 280 -20.34 6.05 15.22
CA THR A 280 -19.18 6.36 14.37
C THR A 280 -19.06 5.43 13.16
N HIS A 281 -19.49 4.18 13.32
CA HIS A 281 -19.61 3.19 12.25
C HIS A 281 -20.71 2.17 12.65
N PRO A 282 -21.19 1.32 11.72
CA PRO A 282 -22.13 0.25 12.05
C PRO A 282 -21.60 -0.62 13.20
N GLY A 283 -22.43 -0.83 14.24
CA GLY A 283 -22.04 -1.60 15.43
C GLY A 283 -21.26 -0.85 16.50
N ALA A 284 -20.86 0.41 16.27
CA ALA A 284 -20.19 1.21 17.29
C ALA A 284 -21.13 1.63 18.40
N GLU A 285 -20.69 1.47 19.66
CA GLU A 285 -21.41 1.98 20.83
C GLU A 285 -21.26 3.50 20.95
N GLU A 286 -20.09 4.03 20.58
CA GLU A 286 -19.79 5.45 20.62
C GLU A 286 -20.65 6.21 19.60
N LYS A 287 -21.42 7.19 20.10
CA LYS A 287 -22.19 8.10 19.25
C LYS A 287 -21.57 9.48 19.28
N VAL A 288 -21.31 10.03 18.10
CA VAL A 288 -20.77 11.37 17.93
C VAL A 288 -21.75 12.26 17.17
N ARG A 289 -21.70 13.56 17.49
CA ARG A 289 -22.38 14.59 16.71
C ARG A 289 -21.44 15.06 15.62
N ASN A 290 -21.93 15.11 14.38
CA ASN A 290 -21.13 15.61 13.27
C ASN A 290 -20.99 17.13 13.35
N LEU A 291 -19.87 17.61 13.91
CA LEU A 291 -19.57 19.04 14.03
C LEU A 291 -18.80 19.58 12.84
N PHE A 292 -18.27 18.69 11.98
CA PHE A 292 -17.56 19.03 10.77
C PHE A 292 -18.16 18.29 9.57
N GLY A 293 -19.05 18.95 8.86
CA GLY A 293 -19.77 18.39 7.72
C GLY A 293 -19.40 19.05 6.39
N THR A 294 -20.32 18.98 5.44
CA THR A 294 -20.12 19.44 4.07
C THR A 294 -19.73 20.91 3.98
N ASP A 295 -20.43 21.79 4.67
CA ASP A 295 -20.21 23.24 4.60
C ASP A 295 -18.85 23.61 5.21
N GLU A 296 -18.46 22.96 6.30
CA GLU A 296 -17.14 23.15 6.92
C GLU A 296 -16.00 22.62 6.02
N ALA A 297 -16.19 21.48 5.38
CA ALA A 297 -15.20 20.90 4.46
C ALA A 297 -15.01 21.78 3.21
N LEU A 298 -16.10 22.26 2.61
CA LEU A 298 -16.05 23.20 1.48
C LEU A 298 -15.35 24.51 1.87
N SER A 299 -15.67 25.03 3.07
CA SER A 299 -15.03 26.25 3.60
C SER A 299 -13.52 26.05 3.78
N PHE A 300 -13.11 24.91 4.34
CA PHE A 300 -11.71 24.55 4.49
C PHE A 300 -11.01 24.47 3.12
N ALA A 301 -11.56 23.68 2.19
CA ALA A 301 -10.96 23.52 0.87
C ALA A 301 -10.79 24.89 0.15
N LYS A 302 -11.80 25.75 0.20
CA LYS A 302 -11.74 27.10 -0.34
C LYS A 302 -10.66 27.94 0.33
N GLU A 303 -10.56 27.89 1.66
CA GLU A 303 -9.58 28.69 2.42
C GLU A 303 -8.13 28.31 2.10
N ILE A 304 -7.87 27.04 1.80
CA ILE A 304 -6.54 26.57 1.40
C ILE A 304 -6.26 26.61 -0.10
N GLY A 305 -7.19 27.15 -0.90
CA GLY A 305 -7.05 27.25 -2.36
C GLY A 305 -7.15 25.89 -3.09
N SER A 306 -7.94 24.97 -2.54
CA SER A 306 -8.18 23.63 -3.08
C SER A 306 -9.68 23.41 -3.36
N ASN A 307 -10.04 22.21 -3.79
CA ASN A 307 -11.41 21.73 -3.98
C ASN A 307 -11.61 20.39 -3.28
N LEU A 308 -12.86 19.94 -3.15
CA LEU A 308 -13.15 18.62 -2.61
C LEU A 308 -13.23 17.56 -3.71
N LEU A 309 -12.89 16.33 -3.32
CA LEU A 309 -13.34 15.07 -3.88
C LEU A 309 -14.26 14.43 -2.82
N ILE A 310 -15.50 14.14 -3.18
CA ILE A 310 -16.48 13.63 -2.21
C ILE A 310 -16.71 12.13 -2.44
N THR A 311 -16.62 11.35 -1.37
CA THR A 311 -16.97 9.93 -1.35
C THR A 311 -18.39 9.76 -0.82
N VAL A 312 -19.30 9.25 -1.65
CA VAL A 312 -20.69 9.03 -1.25
C VAL A 312 -20.87 7.67 -0.60
N ASN A 313 -21.82 7.58 0.34
CA ASN A 313 -22.17 6.35 1.02
C ASN A 313 -22.84 5.35 0.06
N ALA A 314 -22.07 4.45 -0.48
CA ALA A 314 -22.58 3.36 -1.33
C ALA A 314 -22.78 2.03 -0.57
N ALA A 315 -22.49 1.94 0.72
CA ALA A 315 -22.78 0.77 1.54
C ALA A 315 -24.26 0.77 2.00
N SER A 316 -24.62 1.73 2.84
CA SER A 316 -25.96 1.84 3.44
C SER A 316 -26.82 2.97 2.86
N GLY A 317 -26.23 3.91 2.12
CA GLY A 317 -26.91 5.03 1.49
C GLY A 317 -27.71 4.63 0.24
N THR A 318 -28.37 5.60 -0.37
CA THR A 318 -29.18 5.40 -1.59
C THR A 318 -28.67 6.28 -2.74
N PRO A 319 -28.95 5.90 -4.00
CA PRO A 319 -28.65 6.75 -5.15
C PRO A 319 -29.26 8.16 -5.03
N GLN A 320 -30.47 8.27 -4.47
CA GLN A 320 -31.14 9.55 -4.26
C GLN A 320 -30.41 10.41 -3.22
N LEU A 321 -29.95 9.81 -2.11
CA LEU A 321 -29.17 10.51 -1.11
C LEU A 321 -27.89 11.14 -1.70
N ALA A 322 -27.22 10.42 -2.58
CA ALA A 322 -26.02 10.89 -3.28
C ALA A 322 -26.37 12.01 -4.29
N ALA A 323 -27.44 11.84 -5.08
CA ALA A 323 -27.92 12.85 -6.01
C ALA A 323 -28.33 14.17 -5.30
N ASP A 324 -28.97 14.06 -4.14
CA ASP A 324 -29.35 15.23 -3.34
C ASP A 324 -28.10 15.94 -2.79
N TRP A 325 -27.03 15.18 -2.46
CA TRP A 325 -25.76 15.78 -2.05
C TRP A 325 -25.07 16.52 -3.21
N VAL A 326 -25.12 15.96 -4.42
CA VAL A 326 -24.64 16.65 -5.64
C VAL A 326 -25.40 17.98 -5.83
N ARG A 327 -26.74 17.97 -5.75
CA ARG A 327 -27.55 19.21 -5.84
C ARG A 327 -27.23 20.21 -4.73
N TYR A 328 -27.06 19.70 -3.50
CA TYR A 328 -26.73 20.55 -2.35
C TYR A 328 -25.42 21.31 -2.54
N VAL A 329 -24.41 20.64 -3.08
CA VAL A 329 -23.05 21.21 -3.24
C VAL A 329 -22.94 22.02 -4.54
N ASN A 330 -23.28 21.41 -5.67
CA ASN A 330 -23.07 21.99 -7.00
C ASN A 330 -24.20 22.94 -7.43
N GLY A 331 -25.30 22.97 -6.69
CA GLY A 331 -26.48 23.73 -7.04
C GLY A 331 -27.42 22.96 -7.98
N GLU A 332 -28.61 23.48 -8.16
CA GLU A 332 -29.57 23.06 -9.21
C GLU A 332 -29.31 23.88 -10.47
N GLU A 333 -29.82 23.42 -11.60
CA GLU A 333 -29.71 24.14 -12.87
C GLU A 333 -30.10 25.65 -12.71
N GLY A 334 -29.18 26.52 -13.06
CA GLY A 334 -29.36 27.98 -12.93
C GLY A 334 -29.04 28.58 -11.55
N LYS A 335 -28.64 27.74 -10.54
CA LYS A 335 -28.21 28.23 -9.23
C LYS A 335 -26.70 28.10 -9.08
N ALA A 336 -26.06 29.05 -8.43
CA ALA A 336 -24.63 29.00 -8.14
C ALA A 336 -24.31 27.91 -7.10
N PRO A 337 -23.12 27.23 -7.19
CA PRO A 337 -22.62 26.34 -6.15
C PRO A 337 -22.51 27.10 -4.81
N ARG A 338 -22.69 26.37 -3.69
CA ARG A 338 -22.69 26.99 -2.33
C ARG A 338 -21.36 27.64 -1.97
N ASN A 339 -20.28 26.92 -1.96
CA ASN A 339 -18.95 27.39 -1.56
C ASN A 339 -17.83 26.87 -2.48
N GLY A 340 -18.18 26.52 -3.70
CA GLY A 340 -17.32 25.90 -4.68
C GLY A 340 -17.95 24.64 -5.25
N ARG A 341 -17.52 24.29 -6.45
CA ARG A 341 -18.02 23.13 -7.16
C ARG A 341 -17.17 21.90 -6.80
N VAL A 342 -17.81 20.75 -6.69
CA VAL A 342 -17.15 19.45 -6.59
C VAL A 342 -17.31 18.71 -7.90
N ASP A 343 -16.19 18.49 -8.58
CA ASP A 343 -16.17 17.86 -9.90
C ASP A 343 -16.03 16.34 -9.81
N ILE A 344 -15.32 15.80 -8.81
CA ILE A 344 -15.04 14.37 -8.67
C ILE A 344 -15.80 13.81 -7.48
N TRP A 345 -16.58 12.76 -7.75
CA TRP A 345 -17.38 12.04 -6.77
C TRP A 345 -17.01 10.56 -6.80
N GLU A 346 -16.62 10.01 -5.68
CA GLU A 346 -16.27 8.60 -5.51
C GLU A 346 -17.48 7.85 -4.94
N VAL A 347 -17.82 6.70 -5.54
CA VAL A 347 -19.00 5.92 -5.16
C VAL A 347 -18.61 4.77 -4.24
N GLY A 348 -18.67 5.02 -2.92
CA GLY A 348 -18.31 4.08 -1.86
C GLY A 348 -16.83 4.08 -1.53
N ASN A 349 -16.46 3.40 -0.42
CA ASN A 349 -15.11 3.19 0.06
C ASN A 349 -14.89 1.71 0.33
N GLU A 350 -13.82 1.10 -0.18
CA GLU A 350 -13.34 -0.26 0.16
C GLU A 350 -14.41 -1.35 0.34
N LEU A 351 -15.55 -1.27 -0.35
CA LEU A 351 -16.67 -2.23 -0.21
C LEU A 351 -16.31 -3.67 -0.61
N TYR A 352 -15.08 -3.90 -1.06
CA TYR A 352 -14.49 -5.21 -1.29
C TYR A 352 -13.98 -5.87 0.00
N MET A 353 -13.79 -5.12 1.09
CA MET A 353 -13.24 -5.66 2.34
C MET A 353 -14.28 -6.49 3.08
N GLU A 354 -13.88 -7.69 3.51
CA GLU A 354 -14.69 -8.54 4.39
C GLU A 354 -14.49 -8.10 5.85
N GLY A 355 -15.59 -7.87 6.58
CA GLY A 355 -15.58 -7.52 8.00
C GLY A 355 -16.35 -6.24 8.32
N ASP A 356 -16.56 -5.99 9.62
CA ASP A 356 -17.45 -4.94 10.14
C ASP A 356 -16.95 -3.51 9.93
N ALA A 357 -15.66 -3.34 9.65
CA ALA A 357 -15.06 -2.01 9.59
C ALA A 357 -15.46 -1.21 8.33
N SER A 358 -15.91 -1.88 7.27
CA SER A 358 -16.27 -1.24 5.99
C SER A 358 -17.74 -0.82 5.89
N GLY A 359 -18.56 -1.12 6.91
CA GLY A 359 -20.00 -0.81 6.86
C GLY A 359 -20.82 -1.62 5.86
N GLY A 360 -20.20 -2.49 5.06
CA GLY A 360 -20.91 -3.37 4.14
C GLY A 360 -20.05 -3.95 3.03
N HIS A 361 -19.80 -5.25 3.11
CA HIS A 361 -19.12 -5.99 2.04
C HIS A 361 -20.05 -6.23 0.85
N LEU A 362 -19.56 -5.96 -0.36
CA LEU A 362 -20.26 -6.26 -1.61
C LEU A 362 -19.43 -7.17 -2.50
N THR A 363 -20.11 -8.05 -3.24
CA THR A 363 -19.46 -8.71 -4.37
C THR A 363 -19.26 -7.71 -5.51
N PRO A 364 -18.27 -7.90 -6.41
CA PRO A 364 -18.04 -6.97 -7.52
C PRO A 364 -19.24 -6.82 -8.45
N GLU A 365 -20.08 -7.88 -8.60
CA GLU A 365 -21.33 -7.82 -9.38
C GLU A 365 -22.33 -6.86 -8.76
N ARG A 366 -22.54 -6.97 -7.45
CA ARG A 366 -23.46 -6.11 -6.69
C ARG A 366 -22.95 -4.68 -6.62
N TYR A 367 -21.64 -4.51 -6.44
CA TYR A 367 -21.05 -3.19 -6.48
C TYR A 367 -21.26 -2.52 -7.84
N ALA A 368 -21.02 -3.22 -8.94
CA ALA A 368 -21.20 -2.66 -10.29
C ALA A 368 -22.66 -2.24 -10.55
N GLU A 369 -23.64 -3.04 -10.13
CA GLU A 369 -25.06 -2.71 -10.22
C GLU A 369 -25.41 -1.46 -9.40
N ARG A 370 -24.87 -1.41 -8.17
CA ARG A 370 -25.04 -0.27 -7.29
C ARG A 370 -24.40 1.00 -7.86
N PHE A 371 -23.17 0.91 -8.37
CA PHE A 371 -22.49 2.02 -9.02
C PHE A 371 -23.31 2.59 -10.19
N LEU A 372 -23.87 1.75 -11.04
CA LEU A 372 -24.71 2.18 -12.16
C LEU A 372 -25.95 2.95 -11.67
N ALA A 373 -26.62 2.46 -10.62
CA ALA A 373 -27.76 3.16 -10.04
C ALA A 373 -27.37 4.54 -9.46
N PHE A 374 -26.22 4.61 -8.76
CA PHE A 374 -25.69 5.88 -8.24
C PHE A 374 -25.29 6.82 -9.38
N SER A 375 -24.59 6.32 -10.40
CA SER A 375 -24.20 7.08 -11.58
C SER A 375 -25.41 7.73 -12.26
N ALA A 376 -26.45 6.96 -12.52
CA ALA A 376 -27.66 7.47 -13.16
C ALA A 376 -28.31 8.61 -12.33
N ALA A 377 -28.48 8.41 -11.01
CA ALA A 377 -29.11 9.41 -10.15
C ALA A 377 -28.25 10.67 -9.98
N MET A 378 -26.94 10.50 -9.79
CA MET A 378 -26.01 11.63 -9.58
C MET A 378 -25.81 12.45 -10.85
N ARG A 379 -25.71 11.82 -12.03
CA ARG A 379 -25.61 12.49 -13.32
C ARG A 379 -26.92 13.15 -13.73
N ALA A 380 -28.06 12.65 -13.29
CA ALA A 380 -29.34 13.34 -13.44
C ALA A 380 -29.41 14.63 -12.59
N ALA A 381 -28.67 14.68 -11.49
CA ALA A 381 -28.53 15.90 -10.68
C ALA A 381 -27.53 16.91 -11.29
N ASP A 382 -26.41 16.41 -11.83
CA ASP A 382 -25.38 17.21 -12.50
C ASP A 382 -24.64 16.33 -13.53
N PRO A 383 -24.91 16.49 -14.85
CA PRO A 383 -24.32 15.64 -15.87
C PRO A 383 -22.80 15.87 -16.09
N SER A 384 -22.24 16.94 -15.56
CA SER A 384 -20.85 17.31 -15.79
C SER A 384 -19.89 16.73 -14.74
N ILE A 385 -20.38 16.09 -13.66
CA ILE A 385 -19.55 15.47 -12.64
C ILE A 385 -18.77 14.27 -13.19
N LYS A 386 -17.62 14.03 -12.58
CA LYS A 386 -16.80 12.85 -12.83
C LYS A 386 -16.98 11.84 -11.72
N LEU A 387 -17.21 10.58 -12.09
CA LEU A 387 -17.47 9.51 -11.15
C LEU A 387 -16.29 8.55 -11.06
N ALA A 388 -15.87 8.31 -9.82
CA ALA A 388 -14.86 7.33 -9.49
C ALA A 388 -15.52 6.06 -8.95
N ALA A 389 -15.27 4.92 -9.60
CA ALA A 389 -15.68 3.60 -9.13
C ALA A 389 -14.56 2.95 -8.33
N ILE A 390 -14.90 2.22 -7.27
CA ILE A 390 -13.93 1.43 -6.51
C ILE A 390 -13.30 0.39 -7.43
N GLY A 391 -11.99 0.39 -7.49
CA GLY A 391 -11.16 -0.61 -8.14
C GLY A 391 -10.28 -1.32 -7.13
N LEU A 392 -9.88 -2.54 -7.44
CA LEU A 392 -8.97 -3.30 -6.62
C LEU A 392 -8.17 -4.27 -7.47
N ARG A 393 -6.86 -4.28 -7.25
CA ARG A 393 -6.01 -5.36 -7.72
C ARG A 393 -5.12 -5.81 -6.56
N ASN A 394 -5.41 -7.00 -6.04
CA ASN A 394 -4.51 -7.62 -5.07
C ASN A 394 -3.11 -7.82 -5.68
N TYR A 395 -2.07 -7.66 -4.92
CA TYR A 395 -0.70 -7.95 -5.36
C TYR A 395 0.11 -8.57 -4.23
N GLY A 396 0.85 -9.61 -4.58
CA GLY A 396 1.67 -10.34 -3.64
C GLY A 396 0.90 -10.75 -2.40
N ARG A 397 1.46 -10.44 -1.24
CA ARG A 397 0.86 -10.72 0.08
C ARG A 397 -0.19 -9.71 0.49
N TYR A 398 -0.23 -8.55 -0.16
CA TYR A 398 -1.20 -7.51 0.15
C TYR A 398 -2.51 -7.78 -0.57
N ARG A 399 -3.39 -8.47 0.14
CA ARG A 399 -4.71 -8.87 -0.36
C ARG A 399 -5.79 -8.21 0.48
N LEU A 400 -6.51 -7.30 -0.14
CA LEU A 400 -7.63 -6.57 0.48
C LEU A 400 -8.97 -7.27 0.26
N ALA A 401 -9.09 -8.10 -0.79
CA ALA A 401 -10.27 -8.90 -1.05
C ALA A 401 -9.93 -10.36 -1.32
N ALA A 402 -10.88 -11.26 -1.06
CA ALA A 402 -10.74 -12.68 -1.35
C ALA A 402 -10.69 -12.97 -2.86
N ARG A 403 -11.45 -12.21 -3.67
CA ARG A 403 -11.54 -12.36 -5.13
C ARG A 403 -10.52 -11.46 -5.85
N ASP A 404 -9.98 -11.96 -6.96
CA ASP A 404 -9.02 -11.24 -7.81
C ASP A 404 -9.69 -10.63 -9.07
N ASP A 405 -10.98 -10.90 -9.31
CA ASP A 405 -11.73 -10.46 -10.49
C ASP A 405 -12.53 -9.17 -10.28
N TRP A 406 -12.29 -8.42 -9.22
CA TRP A 406 -13.01 -7.19 -8.91
C TRP A 406 -13.03 -6.22 -10.10
N ASN A 407 -11.86 -5.86 -10.61
CA ASN A 407 -11.74 -4.93 -11.73
C ASN A 407 -12.38 -5.49 -13.01
N GLU A 408 -12.22 -6.79 -13.29
CA GLU A 408 -12.84 -7.43 -14.46
C GLU A 408 -14.34 -7.25 -14.46
N VAL A 409 -15.00 -7.59 -13.35
CA VAL A 409 -16.46 -7.55 -13.24
C VAL A 409 -16.96 -6.10 -13.29
N VAL A 410 -16.34 -5.19 -12.52
CA VAL A 410 -16.75 -3.79 -12.44
C VAL A 410 -16.57 -3.08 -13.78
N LEU A 411 -15.41 -3.25 -14.43
CA LEU A 411 -15.13 -2.62 -15.72
C LEU A 411 -16.00 -3.17 -16.86
N LYS A 412 -16.27 -4.48 -16.91
CA LYS A 412 -17.16 -5.06 -17.91
C LYS A 412 -18.60 -4.58 -17.76
N LYS A 413 -19.12 -4.47 -16.52
CA LYS A 413 -20.50 -4.07 -16.27
C LYS A 413 -20.71 -2.56 -16.31
N ALA A 414 -19.82 -1.79 -15.70
CA ALA A 414 -20.01 -0.37 -15.44
C ALA A 414 -19.00 0.55 -16.15
N GLY A 415 -18.02 0.03 -16.85
CA GLY A 415 -16.90 0.80 -17.40
C GLY A 415 -17.30 1.98 -18.29
N ARG A 416 -18.48 1.96 -18.93
CA ARG A 416 -18.99 3.08 -19.73
C ARG A 416 -19.28 4.34 -18.89
N GLU A 417 -19.64 4.15 -17.62
CA GLU A 417 -20.01 5.22 -16.70
C GLU A 417 -18.86 5.66 -15.79
N ILE A 418 -17.69 4.98 -15.86
CA ILE A 418 -16.55 5.24 -15.02
C ILE A 418 -15.65 6.31 -15.66
N ASP A 419 -15.35 7.40 -14.93
CA ASP A 419 -14.33 8.37 -15.31
C ASP A 419 -12.99 8.09 -14.60
N PHE A 420 -13.04 7.56 -13.37
CA PHE A 420 -11.86 7.14 -12.62
C PHE A 420 -12.07 5.76 -12.00
N LEU A 421 -11.01 4.96 -12.01
CA LEU A 421 -10.92 3.77 -11.18
C LEU A 421 -10.18 4.17 -9.90
N ALA A 422 -10.90 4.22 -8.78
CA ALA A 422 -10.38 4.61 -7.46
C ALA A 422 -9.75 3.38 -6.78
N ILE A 423 -8.48 3.47 -6.42
CA ILE A 423 -7.72 2.36 -5.81
C ILE A 423 -6.94 2.81 -4.58
N HIS A 424 -6.79 1.89 -3.62
CA HIS A 424 -6.03 2.09 -2.37
C HIS A 424 -4.78 1.21 -2.29
N ASN A 425 -4.34 0.63 -3.40
CA ASN A 425 -3.22 -0.32 -3.46
C ASN A 425 -1.83 0.34 -3.34
N ALA A 426 -1.75 1.61 -2.99
CA ALA A 426 -0.50 2.35 -2.87
C ALA A 426 -0.03 2.56 -1.42
N TYR A 427 -0.46 1.70 -0.51
CA TYR A 427 0.15 1.62 0.82
C TYR A 427 1.45 0.81 0.79
N ALA A 428 2.37 1.11 1.71
CA ALA A 428 3.45 0.22 2.09
C ALA A 428 3.05 -0.53 3.38
N PRO A 429 2.32 -1.65 3.28
CA PRO A 429 1.71 -2.29 4.43
C PRO A 429 2.73 -3.16 5.17
N ILE A 430 3.63 -2.52 5.92
CA ILE A 430 4.60 -3.20 6.80
C ILE A 430 3.91 -3.56 8.12
N VAL A 431 2.75 -4.16 8.07
CA VAL A 431 2.06 -4.60 9.28
C VAL A 431 2.79 -5.80 9.86
N ALA A 432 3.64 -5.53 10.82
CA ALA A 432 4.43 -6.53 11.52
C ALA A 432 4.24 -6.34 13.02
N ASP A 433 4.18 -7.44 13.75
CA ASP A 433 4.08 -7.41 15.23
C ASP A 433 5.35 -6.91 15.93
N GLY A 434 6.32 -6.43 15.18
CA GLY A 434 7.53 -5.75 15.66
C GLY A 434 8.51 -6.63 16.44
N LYS A 435 8.19 -7.88 16.72
CA LYS A 435 9.06 -8.78 17.45
C LYS A 435 10.01 -9.51 16.50
N GLY A 436 11.31 -9.26 16.67
CA GLY A 436 12.36 -9.99 15.95
C GLY A 436 12.57 -9.58 14.48
N ILE A 437 12.06 -8.42 14.07
CA ILE A 437 12.35 -7.85 12.75
C ILE A 437 13.44 -6.78 12.93
N GLU A 438 14.51 -6.90 12.14
CA GLU A 438 15.58 -5.90 12.13
C GLU A 438 15.08 -4.59 11.55
N PRO A 439 15.23 -3.46 12.24
CA PRO A 439 14.76 -2.16 11.77
C PRO A 439 15.29 -1.75 10.39
N ALA A 440 16.51 -2.13 10.08
CA ALA A 440 17.10 -1.89 8.75
C ALA A 440 16.31 -2.62 7.64
N ASP A 441 15.82 -3.84 7.91
CA ASP A 441 14.99 -4.59 6.97
C ASP A 441 13.61 -3.94 6.76
N VAL A 442 13.02 -3.39 7.83
CA VAL A 442 11.76 -2.64 7.76
C VAL A 442 11.89 -1.45 6.81
N TYR A 443 12.94 -0.63 7.01
CA TYR A 443 13.14 0.54 6.16
C TYR A 443 13.59 0.17 4.73
N ALA A 444 14.39 -0.89 4.56
CA ALA A 444 14.74 -1.39 3.24
C ALA A 444 13.49 -1.86 2.45
N ALA A 445 12.55 -2.54 3.12
CA ALA A 445 11.28 -2.94 2.51
C ALA A 445 10.37 -1.75 2.22
N LEU A 446 10.27 -0.78 3.15
CA LEU A 446 9.52 0.45 2.95
C LEU A 446 9.99 1.19 1.69
N LEU A 447 11.31 1.38 1.55
CA LEU A 447 11.91 2.11 0.44
C LEU A 447 11.89 1.33 -0.89
N ALA A 448 11.61 0.02 -0.84
CA ALA A 448 11.37 -0.83 -2.00
C ALA A 448 9.89 -0.84 -2.44
N ALA A 449 8.95 -0.58 -1.54
CA ALA A 449 7.51 -0.66 -1.79
C ALA A 449 7.03 0.19 -2.98
N PRO A 450 7.56 1.41 -3.26
CA PRO A 450 7.14 2.19 -4.43
C PRO A 450 7.34 1.46 -5.77
N LEU A 451 8.30 0.53 -5.88
CA LEU A 451 8.47 -0.28 -7.08
C LEU A 451 7.35 -1.33 -7.23
N LEU A 452 6.85 -1.88 -6.12
CA LEU A 452 5.69 -2.77 -6.13
C LEU A 452 4.43 -1.99 -6.48
N ILE A 453 4.26 -0.79 -5.92
CA ILE A 453 3.18 0.13 -6.25
C ILE A 453 3.17 0.44 -7.74
N ALA A 454 4.30 0.83 -8.32
CA ALA A 454 4.41 1.13 -9.75
C ALA A 454 4.06 -0.08 -10.64
N ARG A 455 4.41 -1.30 -10.23
CA ARG A 455 4.01 -2.54 -10.94
C ARG A 455 2.51 -2.76 -10.85
N ASN A 456 1.93 -2.63 -9.65
CA ASN A 456 0.50 -2.80 -9.44
C ASN A 456 -0.33 -1.79 -10.24
N LEU A 457 0.11 -0.53 -10.34
CA LEU A 457 -0.53 0.49 -11.18
C LEU A 457 -0.56 0.07 -12.65
N LYS A 458 0.55 -0.41 -13.18
CA LYS A 458 0.62 -0.92 -14.57
C LYS A 458 -0.30 -2.12 -14.79
N ASP A 459 -0.36 -3.03 -13.83
CA ASP A 459 -1.23 -4.20 -13.91
C ASP A 459 -2.70 -3.81 -13.78
N THR A 460 -3.04 -2.84 -12.93
CA THR A 460 -4.38 -2.26 -12.83
C THR A 460 -4.79 -1.58 -14.14
N TRP A 461 -3.85 -0.87 -14.78
CA TRP A 461 -4.12 -0.27 -16.08
C TRP A 461 -4.39 -1.32 -17.18
N ARG A 462 -3.65 -2.44 -17.17
CA ARG A 462 -3.94 -3.56 -18.08
C ARG A 462 -5.35 -4.13 -17.90
N ASP A 463 -5.91 -4.09 -16.69
CA ASP A 463 -7.31 -4.45 -16.47
C ASP A 463 -8.24 -3.47 -17.19
N VAL A 464 -7.97 -2.17 -17.18
CA VAL A 464 -8.75 -1.16 -17.93
C VAL A 464 -8.67 -1.45 -19.44
N GLU A 465 -7.46 -1.68 -19.97
CA GLU A 465 -7.26 -2.01 -21.39
C GLU A 465 -8.01 -3.28 -21.80
N ARG A 466 -7.99 -4.29 -20.96
CA ARG A 466 -8.59 -5.60 -21.25
C ARG A 466 -10.11 -5.62 -21.11
N PHE A 467 -10.65 -4.96 -20.06
CA PHE A 467 -12.05 -5.13 -19.69
C PHE A 467 -12.94 -3.93 -20.03
N ALA A 468 -12.34 -2.77 -20.34
CA ALA A 468 -13.02 -1.59 -20.84
C ALA A 468 -12.28 -0.95 -22.03
N PRO A 469 -11.96 -1.71 -23.10
CA PRO A 469 -11.07 -1.26 -24.19
C PRO A 469 -11.56 0.00 -24.92
N THR A 470 -12.89 0.19 -25.02
CA THR A 470 -13.49 1.38 -25.66
C THR A 470 -13.37 2.64 -24.82
N ARG A 471 -12.94 2.53 -23.56
CA ARG A 471 -12.78 3.61 -22.60
C ARG A 471 -11.31 3.90 -22.27
N THR A 472 -10.39 3.16 -22.86
CA THR A 472 -8.94 3.40 -22.75
C THR A 472 -8.64 4.84 -23.19
N GLY A 473 -7.98 5.62 -22.35
CA GLY A 473 -7.73 7.05 -22.57
C GLY A 473 -8.82 7.99 -22.03
N GLN A 474 -9.99 7.47 -21.62
CA GLN A 474 -11.04 8.25 -20.96
C GLN A 474 -11.11 7.96 -19.44
N ILE A 475 -10.85 6.72 -19.03
CA ILE A 475 -10.72 6.35 -17.62
C ILE A 475 -9.33 6.78 -17.12
N GLY A 476 -9.28 7.41 -15.94
CA GLY A 476 -8.04 7.67 -15.21
C GLY A 476 -7.93 6.78 -13.97
N LEU A 477 -6.72 6.62 -13.42
CA LEU A 477 -6.53 6.04 -12.09
C LEU A 477 -6.57 7.16 -11.05
N ALA A 478 -7.37 6.96 -10.00
CA ALA A 478 -7.42 7.81 -8.82
C ALA A 478 -6.92 7.01 -7.61
N ILE A 479 -5.78 7.41 -7.05
CA ILE A 479 -5.23 6.79 -5.85
C ILE A 479 -5.81 7.52 -4.65
N THR A 480 -7.04 7.17 -4.27
CA THR A 480 -7.81 7.94 -3.30
C THR A 480 -7.37 7.73 -1.85
N GLU A 481 -6.57 6.69 -1.61
CA GLU A 481 -5.80 6.53 -0.37
C GLU A 481 -4.41 5.94 -0.64
N TRP A 482 -3.38 6.51 -0.02
CA TRP A 482 -2.02 6.01 -0.06
C TRP A 482 -1.18 6.55 1.10
N GLY A 483 -0.14 5.83 1.47
CA GLY A 483 0.78 6.25 2.52
C GLY A 483 1.62 5.10 3.08
N PRO A 484 2.57 5.39 3.98
CA PRO A 484 3.25 4.36 4.75
C PRO A 484 2.32 3.81 5.83
N LEU A 485 2.32 2.49 6.05
CA LEU A 485 1.51 1.83 7.06
C LEU A 485 2.35 0.78 7.79
N TYR A 486 2.82 1.09 9.00
CA TYR A 486 3.69 0.20 9.77
C TYR A 486 2.94 -0.73 10.70
N ALA A 487 1.80 -0.31 11.21
CA ALA A 487 0.97 -1.08 12.12
C ALA A 487 -0.47 -0.60 12.07
N ILE A 488 -1.39 -1.46 12.43
CA ILE A 488 -2.82 -1.15 12.61
C ILE A 488 -3.14 -1.07 14.11
N ASP A 489 -2.54 -1.93 14.94
CA ASP A 489 -2.73 -1.91 16.38
C ASP A 489 -2.06 -0.66 16.99
N PRO A 490 -2.83 0.23 17.63
CA PRO A 490 -2.28 1.40 18.31
C PRO A 490 -1.26 1.07 19.41
N SER A 491 -1.20 -0.16 19.89
CA SER A 491 -0.20 -0.61 20.88
C SER A 491 1.13 -1.04 20.25
N SER A 492 1.22 -1.11 18.93
CA SER A 492 2.44 -1.50 18.22
C SER A 492 3.54 -0.45 18.42
N PRO A 493 4.79 -0.86 18.69
CA PRO A 493 5.91 0.07 18.76
C PRO A 493 6.23 0.74 17.42
N TRP A 494 5.63 0.26 16.33
CA TRP A 494 5.81 0.82 15.00
C TRP A 494 4.77 1.85 14.59
N ILE A 495 3.74 2.09 15.42
CA ILE A 495 2.53 2.83 15.04
C ILE A 495 2.82 4.24 14.50
N ASP A 496 3.78 4.95 15.05
CA ASP A 496 4.11 6.32 14.67
C ASP A 496 5.38 6.46 13.83
N HIS A 497 5.97 5.35 13.37
CA HIS A 497 7.03 5.38 12.36
C HIS A 497 6.58 6.01 11.02
N VAL A 498 5.29 6.15 10.81
CA VAL A 498 4.71 6.93 9.69
C VAL A 498 5.20 8.39 9.66
N LYS A 499 5.72 8.92 10.77
CA LYS A 499 6.20 10.31 10.91
C LYS A 499 7.72 10.47 10.77
N THR A 500 8.42 9.40 10.41
CA THR A 500 9.89 9.37 10.30
C THR A 500 10.40 9.88 8.94
N LEU A 501 11.69 10.15 8.89
CA LEU A 501 12.41 10.50 7.66
C LEU A 501 12.34 9.37 6.61
N GLY A 502 12.38 8.10 7.02
CA GLY A 502 12.18 6.96 6.11
C GLY A 502 10.82 7.01 5.42
N SER A 503 9.77 7.37 6.16
CA SER A 503 8.44 7.60 5.58
C SER A 503 8.42 8.78 4.61
N ALA A 504 9.20 9.84 4.88
CA ALA A 504 9.36 10.96 3.96
C ALA A 504 9.98 10.52 2.61
N LEU A 505 10.96 9.62 2.65
CA LEU A 505 11.55 9.05 1.42
C LEU A 505 10.59 8.13 0.67
N PHE A 506 9.79 7.34 1.39
CA PHE A 506 8.70 6.56 0.78
C PHE A 506 7.72 7.48 0.05
N VAL A 507 7.31 8.59 0.68
CA VAL A 507 6.42 9.59 0.08
C VAL A 507 7.03 10.14 -1.21
N ALA A 508 8.30 10.51 -1.19
CA ALA A 508 9.00 11.04 -2.36
C ALA A 508 9.08 10.04 -3.52
N SER A 509 9.45 8.77 -3.22
CA SER A 509 9.52 7.70 -4.22
C SER A 509 8.14 7.32 -4.77
N THR A 510 7.09 7.38 -3.95
CA THR A 510 5.72 7.07 -4.37
C THR A 510 5.16 8.19 -5.26
N LEU A 511 5.38 9.46 -4.91
CA LEU A 511 5.00 10.60 -5.75
C LEU A 511 5.73 10.57 -7.10
N LYS A 512 7.01 10.16 -7.11
CA LYS A 512 7.75 9.90 -8.34
C LYS A 512 7.04 8.84 -9.20
N ALA A 513 6.67 7.71 -8.62
CA ALA A 513 5.96 6.64 -9.33
C ALA A 513 4.63 7.13 -9.92
N PHE A 514 3.88 7.96 -9.19
CA PHE A 514 2.63 8.55 -9.68
C PHE A 514 2.88 9.57 -10.81
N ALA A 515 3.92 10.41 -10.67
CA ALA A 515 4.27 11.38 -11.70
C ALA A 515 4.73 10.72 -13.01
N GLU A 516 5.39 9.57 -12.94
CA GLU A 516 5.85 8.80 -14.10
C GLU A 516 4.73 7.99 -14.78
N ASP A 517 3.69 7.57 -14.05
CA ASP A 517 2.59 6.81 -14.62
C ASP A 517 1.57 7.74 -15.31
N PRO A 518 1.38 7.64 -16.65
CA PRO A 518 0.49 8.54 -17.38
C PRO A 518 -0.99 8.38 -17.05
N HIS A 519 -1.37 7.28 -16.42
CA HIS A 519 -2.75 6.95 -16.12
C HIS A 519 -3.19 7.42 -14.74
N VAL A 520 -2.24 7.69 -13.83
CA VAL A 520 -2.54 8.30 -12.53
C VAL A 520 -2.87 9.77 -12.73
N LYS A 521 -4.10 10.17 -12.38
CA LYS A 521 -4.64 11.52 -12.55
C LYS A 521 -4.87 12.23 -11.23
N VAL A 522 -5.20 11.48 -10.19
CA VAL A 522 -5.51 11.97 -8.84
C VAL A 522 -4.79 11.11 -7.83
N ALA A 523 -4.27 11.71 -6.76
CA ALA A 523 -3.76 10.94 -5.62
C ALA A 523 -4.00 11.73 -4.32
N ASN A 524 -4.54 11.04 -3.30
CA ASN A 524 -4.88 11.60 -2.00
C ASN A 524 -4.15 10.83 -0.91
N PHE A 525 -3.14 11.41 -0.30
CA PHE A 525 -2.49 10.73 0.83
C PHE A 525 -3.42 10.61 2.04
N PHE A 526 -3.29 9.54 2.79
CA PHE A 526 -4.07 9.30 3.99
C PHE A 526 -3.18 9.45 5.21
N LYS A 527 -3.28 10.55 6.03
CA LYS A 527 -4.25 11.65 5.90
C LYS A 527 -3.62 12.97 6.36
N LEU A 528 -4.35 14.08 6.18
CA LEU A 528 -3.82 15.43 6.41
C LEU A 528 -3.33 15.65 7.84
N ASN A 529 -4.21 15.49 8.82
CA ASN A 529 -3.94 15.78 10.21
C ASN A 529 -4.46 14.72 11.15
N GLU A 530 -3.65 14.36 12.08
CA GLU A 530 -4.01 13.53 13.23
C GLU A 530 -2.90 13.60 14.27
N ALA A 531 -3.27 13.72 15.53
CA ALA A 531 -2.30 13.78 16.61
C ALA A 531 -1.50 12.48 16.79
N SER A 532 -2.16 11.35 16.58
CA SER A 532 -1.54 10.02 16.65
C SER A 532 -1.18 9.50 15.28
N PHE A 533 -1.22 8.42 14.93
CA PHE A 533 -1.13 7.49 13.85
C PHE A 533 -0.78 8.09 12.46
N MET A 534 -1.74 8.37 11.57
CA MET A 534 -1.46 8.59 10.14
C MET A 534 -1.35 10.06 9.70
N GLY A 535 -1.65 11.02 10.57
CA GLY A 535 -1.62 12.43 10.20
C GLY A 535 -0.23 12.94 9.85
N TRP A 536 -0.10 13.66 8.73
CA TRP A 536 1.16 14.30 8.34
C TRP A 536 1.34 15.68 8.99
N ILE A 537 0.25 16.32 9.36
CA ILE A 537 0.29 17.37 10.37
C ILE A 537 0.09 16.67 11.71
N GLY A 538 1.16 16.60 12.51
CA GLY A 538 1.22 15.91 13.78
C GLY A 538 1.13 16.85 14.97
N ARG A 539 1.40 16.36 16.16
CA ARG A 539 1.39 17.14 17.41
C ARG A 539 2.78 17.21 18.06
N SER A 540 3.06 18.34 18.67
CA SER A 540 4.13 18.48 19.65
C SER A 540 3.56 19.28 20.83
N GLY A 541 3.27 18.59 21.94
CA GLY A 541 2.50 19.18 23.04
C GLY A 541 1.12 19.63 22.60
N SER A 542 0.81 20.91 22.78
CA SER A 542 -0.46 21.53 22.37
C SER A 542 -0.47 22.04 20.93
N SER A 543 0.68 22.10 20.25
CA SER A 543 0.83 22.68 18.93
C SER A 543 0.73 21.66 17.82
N TRP A 544 0.15 22.03 16.69
CA TRP A 544 0.25 21.29 15.43
C TRP A 544 1.59 21.60 14.75
N VAL A 545 2.24 20.57 14.26
CA VAL A 545 3.58 20.66 13.69
C VAL A 545 3.73 19.80 12.44
N GLU A 546 4.68 20.20 11.62
CA GLU A 546 5.11 19.46 10.43
C GLU A 546 5.74 18.11 10.83
N THR A 547 5.41 17.04 10.12
CA THR A 547 6.15 15.76 10.23
C THR A 547 7.18 15.66 9.10
N ALA A 548 8.06 14.66 9.13
CA ALA A 548 9.01 14.46 8.04
C ALA A 548 8.32 14.15 6.69
N PRO A 549 7.26 13.30 6.60
CA PRO A 549 6.46 13.15 5.38
C PRO A 549 5.82 14.46 4.89
N TYR A 550 5.32 15.30 5.81
CA TYR A 550 4.80 16.63 5.45
C TYR A 550 5.89 17.47 4.76
N LEU A 551 7.10 17.50 5.34
CA LEU A 551 8.22 18.27 4.77
C LEU A 551 8.61 17.78 3.39
N ALA A 552 8.69 16.46 3.17
CA ALA A 552 8.97 15.88 1.86
C ALA A 552 7.89 16.24 0.85
N PHE A 553 6.61 16.06 1.23
CA PHE A 553 5.48 16.39 0.37
C PHE A 553 5.50 17.88 -0.02
N ARG A 554 5.67 18.79 0.98
CA ARG A 554 5.77 20.22 0.71
C ARG A 554 6.91 20.55 -0.24
N MET A 555 8.09 19.99 -0.02
CA MET A 555 9.23 20.19 -0.92
C MET A 555 8.91 19.82 -2.36
N ILE A 556 8.21 18.69 -2.57
CA ILE A 556 7.87 18.18 -3.89
C ILE A 556 6.70 18.98 -4.51
N SER A 557 5.60 19.16 -3.79
CA SER A 557 4.40 19.84 -4.30
C SER A 557 4.61 21.32 -4.63
N THR A 558 5.59 21.95 -3.96
CA THR A 558 5.96 23.37 -4.21
C THR A 558 7.23 23.54 -5.04
N GLY A 559 8.05 22.49 -5.16
CA GLY A 559 9.33 22.55 -5.87
C GLY A 559 9.35 21.87 -7.23
N MET A 560 8.39 20.96 -7.50
CA MET A 560 8.25 20.36 -8.82
C MET A 560 7.59 21.34 -9.80
N GLU A 561 8.14 21.39 -10.99
CA GLU A 561 7.59 22.13 -12.11
C GLU A 561 6.51 21.33 -12.86
N PRO A 562 5.62 21.96 -13.65
CA PRO A 562 4.44 21.29 -14.21
C PRO A 562 4.74 20.24 -15.30
N ASN A 563 5.92 20.24 -15.90
CA ASN A 563 6.23 19.38 -17.05
C ASN A 563 7.32 18.37 -16.67
N LEU A 564 6.99 17.08 -16.66
CA LEU A 564 7.92 15.98 -16.42
C LEU A 564 8.93 15.87 -17.59
N LEU A 565 10.22 15.82 -17.28
CA LEU A 565 11.28 15.59 -18.22
C LEU A 565 11.70 14.10 -18.28
N ALA A 566 12.22 13.69 -19.45
CA ALA A 566 12.86 12.40 -19.57
C ALA A 566 14.21 12.38 -18.84
N GLY A 567 14.50 11.30 -18.14
CA GLY A 567 15.77 11.15 -17.45
C GLY A 567 16.10 9.68 -17.16
N SER A 568 17.34 9.45 -16.78
CA SER A 568 17.85 8.14 -16.36
C SER A 568 18.77 8.27 -15.16
N VAL A 569 18.86 7.18 -14.38
CA VAL A 569 19.75 7.07 -13.22
C VAL A 569 20.49 5.74 -13.29
N GLU A 570 21.81 5.80 -13.18
CA GLU A 570 22.65 4.64 -12.97
C GLU A 570 23.26 4.71 -11.59
N THR A 571 23.02 3.69 -10.77
CA THR A 571 23.47 3.61 -9.37
C THR A 571 23.50 2.15 -8.92
N PRO A 572 24.30 1.79 -7.92
CA PRO A 572 24.18 0.49 -7.26
C PRO A 572 22.78 0.26 -6.68
N SER A 573 22.44 -1.01 -6.47
CA SER A 573 21.15 -1.42 -5.98
C SER A 573 21.27 -2.42 -4.82
N TYR A 574 20.18 -2.62 -4.08
CA TYR A 574 20.05 -3.64 -3.04
C TYR A 574 18.83 -4.53 -3.29
N ASN A 575 18.77 -5.65 -2.57
CA ASN A 575 17.59 -6.52 -2.54
C ASN A 575 16.92 -6.38 -1.17
N SER A 576 15.63 -6.03 -1.16
CA SER A 576 14.87 -6.00 0.09
C SER A 576 14.41 -7.41 0.49
N LYS A 577 14.16 -7.61 1.77
CA LYS A 577 13.48 -8.79 2.30
C LYS A 577 11.96 -8.58 2.28
N THR A 578 11.20 -9.66 2.42
CA THR A 578 9.77 -9.58 2.72
C THR A 578 9.58 -9.11 4.16
N VAL A 579 8.80 -8.06 4.37
CA VAL A 579 8.45 -7.55 5.70
C VAL A 579 6.95 -7.24 5.75
N GLY A 580 6.25 -7.86 6.69
CA GLY A 580 4.79 -7.75 6.77
C GLY A 580 4.14 -8.22 5.47
N PHE A 581 3.35 -7.36 4.87
CA PHE A 581 2.70 -7.60 3.57
C PHE A 581 3.48 -7.05 2.37
N VAL A 582 4.64 -6.44 2.59
CA VAL A 582 5.52 -5.98 1.52
C VAL A 582 6.41 -7.12 1.07
N ASP A 583 6.25 -7.56 -0.17
CA ASP A 583 7.08 -8.60 -0.76
C ASP A 583 8.51 -8.11 -1.01
N ARG A 584 9.45 -9.05 -1.05
CA ARG A 584 10.83 -8.77 -1.42
C ARG A 584 10.92 -8.15 -2.83
N VAL A 585 11.84 -7.23 -3.00
CA VAL A 585 12.14 -6.61 -4.28
C VAL A 585 13.63 -6.74 -4.55
N ALA A 586 13.98 -7.28 -5.73
CA ALA A 586 15.36 -7.33 -6.20
C ALA A 586 15.71 -6.06 -6.99
N GLY A 587 16.96 -5.61 -6.89
CA GLY A 587 17.49 -4.52 -7.69
C GLY A 587 16.88 -3.16 -7.36
N VAL A 588 16.60 -2.88 -6.08
CA VAL A 588 16.12 -1.56 -5.64
C VAL A 588 17.26 -0.55 -5.77
N PRO A 589 17.15 0.50 -6.60
CA PRO A 589 18.22 1.48 -6.76
C PRO A 589 18.43 2.27 -5.46
N TYR A 590 19.70 2.53 -5.10
CA TYR A 590 19.98 3.37 -3.94
C TYR A 590 19.66 4.84 -4.20
N VAL A 591 19.81 5.31 -5.43
CA VAL A 591 19.44 6.68 -5.81
C VAL A 591 18.32 6.65 -6.83
N GLU A 592 17.30 7.45 -6.62
CA GLU A 592 16.27 7.76 -7.61
C GLU A 592 16.32 9.23 -8.00
N ALA A 593 15.94 9.53 -9.22
CA ALA A 593 15.75 10.90 -9.68
C ALA A 593 14.43 11.08 -10.42
N LEU A 594 13.91 12.31 -10.38
CA LEU A 594 12.80 12.78 -11.18
C LEU A 594 13.09 14.23 -11.57
N ALA A 595 12.91 14.59 -12.83
CA ALA A 595 13.12 15.96 -13.28
C ALA A 595 11.87 16.56 -13.88
N SER A 596 11.70 17.85 -13.68
CA SER A 596 10.59 18.63 -14.25
C SER A 596 11.04 20.01 -14.67
N GLN A 597 10.29 20.64 -15.58
CA GLN A 597 10.56 22.00 -16.04
C GLN A 597 9.32 22.89 -15.98
N SER A 598 9.56 24.20 -15.83
CA SER A 598 8.54 25.23 -15.94
C SER A 598 7.91 25.27 -17.33
N SER A 599 6.72 25.87 -17.44
CA SER A 599 5.99 25.94 -18.72
C SER A 599 6.75 26.70 -19.81
N ASP A 600 7.59 27.65 -19.45
CA ASP A 600 8.47 28.43 -20.34
C ASP A 600 9.85 27.79 -20.54
N GLY A 601 10.12 26.67 -19.83
CA GLY A 601 11.40 25.97 -19.88
C GLY A 601 12.58 26.69 -19.21
N SER A 602 12.33 27.83 -18.56
CA SER A 602 13.40 28.62 -17.91
C SER A 602 13.91 28.04 -16.60
N ARG A 603 13.13 27.19 -15.95
CA ARG A 603 13.53 26.47 -14.73
C ARG A 603 13.48 24.96 -14.92
N ILE A 604 14.47 24.28 -14.36
CA ILE A 604 14.48 22.81 -14.26
C ILE A 604 14.70 22.44 -12.80
N THR A 605 13.89 21.54 -12.29
CA THR A 605 14.02 20.97 -10.95
C THR A 605 14.32 19.49 -11.06
N VAL A 606 15.36 19.04 -10.33
CA VAL A 606 15.74 17.62 -10.23
C VAL A 606 15.60 17.17 -8.78
N LEU A 607 14.71 16.23 -8.56
CA LEU A 607 14.54 15.52 -7.30
C LEU A 607 15.51 14.36 -7.23
N LEU A 608 16.33 14.25 -6.19
CA LEU A 608 17.25 13.16 -5.89
C LEU A 608 16.86 12.51 -4.57
N ILE A 609 16.69 11.20 -4.54
CA ILE A 609 16.33 10.44 -3.34
C ILE A 609 17.41 9.42 -3.07
N ASN A 610 18.15 9.59 -1.99
CA ASN A 610 19.13 8.60 -1.53
C ASN A 610 18.49 7.66 -0.49
N LYS A 611 18.30 6.41 -0.87
CA LYS A 611 17.70 5.35 -0.04
C LYS A 611 18.71 4.60 0.83
N HIS A 612 20.00 4.85 0.67
CA HIS A 612 21.02 4.16 1.45
C HIS A 612 20.97 4.63 2.91
N LEU A 613 20.90 3.68 3.85
CA LEU A 613 20.66 3.99 5.28
C LEU A 613 21.86 4.65 5.99
N SER A 614 23.06 4.58 5.42
CA SER A 614 24.27 5.07 6.10
C SER A 614 25.29 5.74 5.16
N SER A 615 25.20 5.58 3.83
CA SER A 615 26.17 6.15 2.88
C SER A 615 25.58 7.32 2.10
N ALA A 616 26.34 8.39 1.97
CA ALA A 616 26.03 9.45 1.03
C ALA A 616 26.17 8.96 -0.41
N ALA A 617 25.48 9.59 -1.35
CA ALA A 617 25.66 9.39 -2.78
C ALA A 617 26.38 10.59 -3.38
N ASP A 618 27.37 10.32 -4.22
CA ASP A 618 28.01 11.32 -5.09
C ASP A 618 27.33 11.26 -6.45
N ALA A 619 26.34 12.15 -6.65
CA ALA A 619 25.54 12.19 -7.87
C ALA A 619 26.14 13.17 -8.89
N SER A 620 26.45 12.67 -10.08
CA SER A 620 26.73 13.49 -11.25
C SER A 620 25.43 13.78 -11.99
N VAL A 621 24.95 15.02 -11.94
CA VAL A 621 23.70 15.46 -12.59
C VAL A 621 24.06 16.19 -13.88
N VAL A 622 23.59 15.70 -15.02
CA VAL A 622 23.84 16.26 -16.36
C VAL A 622 22.50 16.69 -16.97
N LEU A 623 22.42 17.95 -17.40
CA LEU A 623 21.31 18.48 -18.19
C LEU A 623 21.67 18.46 -19.68
N ASP A 624 21.27 17.42 -20.39
CA ASP A 624 21.47 17.31 -21.82
C ASP A 624 20.56 18.32 -22.57
N GLY A 625 21.05 18.87 -23.68
CA GLY A 625 20.31 19.85 -24.47
C GLY A 625 20.27 21.26 -23.87
N THR A 626 21.17 21.55 -22.90
CA THR A 626 21.31 22.89 -22.32
C THR A 626 22.70 23.46 -22.56
N THR A 627 22.80 24.78 -22.76
CA THR A 627 24.05 25.50 -22.97
C THR A 627 24.51 26.29 -21.76
N GLY A 628 23.64 26.53 -20.78
CA GLY A 628 24.00 27.23 -19.56
C GLY A 628 22.83 27.42 -18.60
N VAL A 629 23.16 27.76 -17.37
CA VAL A 629 22.23 28.11 -16.29
C VAL A 629 22.82 29.29 -15.51
N SER A 630 21.98 30.14 -14.89
CA SER A 630 22.49 31.33 -14.18
C SER A 630 22.59 31.15 -12.67
N ALA A 631 21.79 30.25 -12.10
CA ALA A 631 21.84 29.94 -10.68
C ALA A 631 21.45 28.48 -10.45
N VAL A 632 22.05 27.89 -9.41
CA VAL A 632 21.70 26.56 -8.93
C VAL A 632 21.58 26.58 -7.42
N THR A 633 20.48 26.06 -6.92
CA THR A 633 20.24 25.90 -5.48
C THR A 633 19.87 24.47 -5.15
N THR A 634 20.21 24.05 -3.94
CA THR A 634 19.77 22.75 -3.39
C THR A 634 18.96 22.96 -2.12
N ARG A 635 17.92 22.15 -1.94
CA ARG A 635 17.17 22.00 -0.71
C ARG A 635 17.20 20.52 -0.33
N THR A 636 17.75 20.20 0.82
CA THR A 636 17.96 18.82 1.26
C THR A 636 17.22 18.56 2.57
N LEU A 637 16.25 17.67 2.56
CA LEU A 637 15.62 17.10 3.74
C LEU A 637 16.49 15.95 4.24
N THR A 638 17.01 16.08 5.45
CA THR A 638 17.97 15.16 6.07
C THR A 638 17.75 15.06 7.57
N GLY A 639 18.38 14.07 8.20
CA GLY A 639 18.36 13.85 9.64
C GLY A 639 19.50 12.93 10.07
N SER A 640 19.61 12.67 11.35
CA SER A 640 20.69 11.85 11.93
C SER A 640 20.53 10.36 11.60
N ALA A 641 19.30 9.89 11.33
CA ALA A 641 18.98 8.51 11.00
C ALA A 641 17.66 8.43 10.23
N VAL A 642 17.42 7.28 9.60
CA VAL A 642 16.19 7.02 8.82
C VAL A 642 14.91 7.06 9.67
N ASP A 643 15.00 6.75 10.97
CA ASP A 643 13.91 6.81 11.95
C ASP A 643 13.82 8.17 12.68
N ALA A 644 14.63 9.15 12.34
CA ALA A 644 14.53 10.50 12.89
C ALA A 644 13.18 11.14 12.54
N ASN A 645 12.68 12.00 13.42
CA ASN A 645 11.45 12.76 13.22
C ASN A 645 11.66 14.25 13.53
N THR A 646 10.60 15.05 13.39
CA THR A 646 10.64 16.51 13.55
C THR A 646 10.32 17.00 14.96
N GLY A 647 10.21 16.10 15.93
CA GLY A 647 9.84 16.51 17.27
C GLY A 647 8.38 16.25 17.62
N THR A 648 7.70 15.39 16.89
CA THR A 648 6.31 15.05 17.19
C THR A 648 6.17 14.26 18.48
N THR A 649 5.11 14.53 19.23
CA THR A 649 4.73 13.79 20.44
C THR A 649 3.35 13.17 20.25
N LEU A 650 3.14 11.97 20.76
CA LEU A 650 1.80 11.41 20.84
C LEU A 650 1.04 12.00 22.04
N PRO A 651 -0.25 12.32 21.89
CA PRO A 651 -1.07 12.76 23.00
C PRO A 651 -1.24 11.61 23.99
N ARG A 652 -1.17 11.92 25.27
CA ARG A 652 -1.58 10.97 26.32
C ARG A 652 -3.10 10.90 26.36
N VAL A 653 -3.67 9.87 25.77
CA VAL A 653 -5.11 9.62 25.85
C VAL A 653 -5.36 8.61 26.95
N PRO A 654 -6.05 8.99 28.04
CA PRO A 654 -6.36 8.05 29.12
C PRO A 654 -7.15 6.86 28.58
N GLY A 655 -6.75 5.66 29.00
CA GLY A 655 -7.47 4.43 28.62
C GLY A 655 -6.97 3.75 27.34
N LEU A 656 -6.30 4.43 26.41
CA LEU A 656 -5.72 3.79 25.24
C LEU A 656 -4.45 3.02 25.60
N LYS A 657 -4.37 1.77 25.15
CA LYS A 657 -3.23 0.88 25.45
C LYS A 657 -1.90 1.46 24.93
N TRP A 658 -1.89 2.00 23.74
CA TRP A 658 -0.70 2.59 23.14
C TRP A 658 -0.19 3.83 23.88
N ALA A 659 -1.08 4.63 24.47
CA ALA A 659 -0.70 5.79 25.31
C ALA A 659 0.05 5.38 26.58
N ARG A 660 -0.06 4.12 27.02
CA ARG A 660 0.68 3.57 28.16
C ARG A 660 2.03 3.01 27.78
N GLN A 661 2.24 2.71 26.53
CA GLN A 661 3.44 2.06 25.99
C GLN A 661 4.39 3.06 25.30
N GLN A 662 4.42 4.31 25.79
CA GLN A 662 5.36 5.33 25.31
C GLN A 662 6.80 4.94 25.66
N GLN A 663 7.25 3.80 25.16
CA GLN A 663 8.62 3.33 25.30
C GLN A 663 9.33 3.45 23.96
N ALA A 664 10.64 3.39 24.01
CA ALA A 664 11.46 3.40 22.82
C ALA A 664 10.98 2.38 21.80
N GLY A 665 10.83 2.78 20.55
CA GLY A 665 10.54 1.89 19.45
C GLY A 665 11.66 0.87 19.24
N PRO A 666 11.53 0.01 18.21
CA PRO A 666 12.48 -1.09 17.96
C PRO A 666 13.91 -0.65 17.76
N LEU A 667 14.13 0.59 17.31
CA LEU A 667 15.47 1.19 17.19
C LEU A 667 15.99 1.78 18.52
N GLY A 668 15.23 1.70 19.60
CA GLY A 668 15.61 2.24 20.91
C GLY A 668 15.57 3.75 21.00
N ARG A 669 15.32 4.47 19.91
CA ARG A 669 15.34 5.93 19.82
C ARG A 669 13.99 6.54 19.50
N PHE A 670 13.20 5.84 18.71
CA PHE A 670 11.88 6.30 18.32
C PHE A 670 10.92 6.09 19.48
N HIS A 671 10.72 7.10 20.20
CA HIS A 671 9.66 7.24 21.17
C HIS A 671 8.98 8.56 20.87
N HIS A 672 7.85 8.71 21.36
CA HIS A 672 6.89 9.74 21.07
C HIS A 672 7.35 11.17 21.28
N GLY A 673 8.57 11.39 21.50
CA GLY A 673 9.07 12.72 21.63
C GLY A 673 10.31 12.78 20.83
N ALA A 674 10.35 12.78 19.66
CA ALA A 674 11.06 13.75 19.02
C ALA A 674 12.51 13.85 19.18
N THR A 675 13.15 13.50 18.20
CA THR A 675 14.54 13.88 18.10
C THR A 675 14.73 15.32 17.66
N GLY A 676 13.75 15.96 16.98
CA GLY A 676 13.93 17.29 16.40
C GLY A 676 15.07 17.38 15.38
N GLU A 677 15.56 16.22 14.91
CA GLU A 677 16.79 16.12 14.13
C GLU A 677 16.54 16.21 12.61
N VAL A 678 15.30 16.05 12.18
CA VAL A 678 14.94 16.22 10.76
C VAL A 678 14.87 17.70 10.44
N ARG A 679 15.60 18.10 9.38
CA ARG A 679 15.71 19.50 8.95
C ARG A 679 15.84 19.61 7.43
N ILE A 680 15.58 20.81 6.92
CA ILE A 680 15.86 21.18 5.53
C ILE A 680 17.09 22.09 5.52
N GLU A 681 18.10 21.69 4.78
CA GLU A 681 19.31 22.46 4.51
C GLU A 681 19.22 23.06 3.10
N THR A 682 19.67 24.30 2.95
CA THR A 682 19.70 25.01 1.65
C THR A 682 21.11 25.43 1.34
N ALA A 683 21.55 25.23 0.10
CA ALA A 683 22.85 25.68 -0.37
C ALA A 683 22.75 26.21 -1.81
N SER A 684 23.63 27.15 -2.14
CA SER A 684 23.85 27.58 -3.53
C SER A 684 25.07 26.88 -4.08
N LEU A 685 24.98 26.42 -5.32
CA LEU A 685 26.07 25.76 -6.04
C LEU A 685 26.56 26.68 -7.17
N THR A 686 27.80 26.47 -7.61
CA THR A 686 28.32 27.12 -8.82
C THR A 686 27.47 26.71 -10.02
N PRO A 687 26.92 27.65 -10.79
CA PRO A 687 26.08 27.34 -11.95
C PRO A 687 26.84 26.55 -13.00
N ALA A 688 26.30 25.38 -13.36
CA ALA A 688 26.81 24.50 -14.39
C ALA A 688 25.70 23.57 -14.90
N THR A 689 25.81 23.11 -16.15
CA THR A 689 24.88 22.11 -16.71
C THR A 689 25.27 20.67 -16.34
N THR A 690 26.46 20.49 -15.80
CA THR A 690 26.95 19.25 -15.17
C THR A 690 27.38 19.57 -13.77
N LEU A 691 26.76 18.92 -12.79
CA LEU A 691 26.98 19.18 -11.37
C LEU A 691 27.34 17.90 -10.63
N ALA A 692 28.32 18.02 -9.74
CA ALA A 692 28.53 17.03 -8.68
C ALA A 692 27.70 17.43 -7.46
N VAL A 693 26.74 16.61 -7.08
CA VAL A 693 25.84 16.83 -5.93
C VAL A 693 26.04 15.72 -4.92
N ARG A 694 26.47 16.08 -3.72
CA ARG A 694 26.54 15.13 -2.60
C ARG A 694 25.18 15.04 -1.93
N VAL A 695 24.55 13.86 -2.02
CA VAL A 695 23.23 13.56 -1.43
C VAL A 695 23.45 12.77 -0.13
N PRO A 696 23.14 13.32 1.05
CA PRO A 696 23.35 12.64 2.33
C PRO A 696 22.65 11.26 2.38
N PRO A 697 23.05 10.37 3.31
CA PRO A 697 22.32 9.11 3.51
C PRO A 697 20.85 9.40 3.85
N HIS A 698 19.95 8.48 3.49
CA HIS A 698 18.51 8.56 3.80
C HIS A 698 17.94 9.99 3.66
N SER A 699 18.18 10.63 2.53
CA SER A 699 17.80 12.04 2.30
C SER A 699 17.09 12.26 0.96
N LEU A 700 16.39 13.39 0.90
CA LEU A 700 15.73 13.92 -0.28
C LEU A 700 16.36 15.27 -0.63
N THR A 701 16.90 15.42 -1.84
CA THR A 701 17.47 16.69 -2.32
C THR A 701 16.74 17.15 -3.57
N ILE A 702 16.30 18.40 -3.57
CA ILE A 702 15.82 19.10 -4.76
C ILE A 702 16.92 20.03 -5.24
N VAL A 703 17.34 19.86 -6.50
CA VAL A 703 18.27 20.74 -7.21
C VAL A 703 17.48 21.59 -8.18
N SER A 704 17.49 22.89 -8.01
CA SER A 704 16.79 23.86 -8.88
C SER A 704 17.80 24.63 -9.73
N PHE A 705 17.57 24.62 -11.03
CA PHE A 705 18.35 25.31 -12.06
C PHE A 705 17.50 26.47 -12.61
N GLU A 706 18.04 27.69 -12.58
CA GLU A 706 17.37 28.92 -13.01
C GLU A 706 17.96 29.48 -14.29
N ASN A 707 17.09 30.12 -15.09
CA ASN A 707 17.45 30.70 -16.39
C ASN A 707 18.19 29.72 -17.29
N VAL A 708 17.62 28.56 -17.44
CA VAL A 708 18.14 27.49 -18.31
C VAL A 708 18.14 27.97 -19.76
N ARG A 709 19.29 27.88 -20.44
CA ARG A 709 19.46 28.20 -21.85
C ARG A 709 19.64 26.92 -22.65
N ARG A 710 19.02 26.86 -23.79
CA ARG A 710 19.11 25.74 -24.75
C ARG A 710 19.92 26.10 -25.95
#